data_6269f472478f4b42c5c756403673312e
#
_entry.id   6269f472478f4b42c5c756403673312e
#
_cell.length_a   1.000
_cell.length_b   1.000
_cell.length_c   1.000
_cell.angle_alpha   90.00
_cell.angle_beta   90.00
_cell.angle_gamma   90.00
#
_symmetry.space_group_name_H-M   'P 1'
#
loop_
_entity.id
_entity.type
_entity.pdbx_description
1 polymer ?
#
loop_
_entity_poly.entity_id
_entity_poly.type
_entity_poly.pdbx_seq_one_letter_code
_entity_poly.pdbx_strand_id
1 'polypeptide(L)'
;MERKEAIQRMLISLGIAILLIFATFKLGAAGITLYNLIRLLVGSLAYLAIFGLLIYLFFFKWIRKQEGLLSGFFTIFAGLLLIFEAYLVWKYGLDKSVLKGTMDQVVTDLTGFRTTSFAGGGLIGVALYIPTAFLFSNIGTYFIGSILILVGSLLVSPWSVYDIAEFFSRGFAKWWEGHERRKEERFVKQEEKARQKAEKEARLEQEETEKALLDLPPVDMETGEILTEEAVQNLPPIPEEKWVEPEIILPQAELKFPEQEDDSDDQDVQVDFSAKEALEYKLPSLQLFAPDKPKDQSKEKKIVRENIKILEATFASFGIKVTVERAEIGPSVTKYEVKPAVGVRVNRISNLSDDLALALAAKDVRIEAPIPGKSLIGIEVPNSDIATVSFRELWEQSQTKAENFLEIPLGKAVNGTARAFDLSKMPHLLVAGSTGSGKSVAVNGIIASILMKARPDQVKFMMVDPKMVELSVYNDIPHLLIPVVTNPRKASKALQKVVDEMENRYELFAKVGVRNIAGFNAKVEEFNSQSEYKQIPLPFIVVIVDELADLMMVASKEVEDAIIRLGQKARAAGIHMILATQRPSVDVISGLIKANVPSRVAFAVSSGTDSRTILDENGAEKLLGRGDMLFKPIDENHPVRLQGSFISDDDVERIVNFIKTQADADYDESFDPGEISENEGEFSDGDAGGDPLFEEAKSLVIETQKASASMIQRRLSVGFNRATRLMEELEMAGVIGPAEGTKPRKVLQQ
;
A
#
# COMPACT_ATOMS: atom_id res chain seq x y z
N MET A 1 40.97 -48.77 42.74
CA MET A 1 41.23 -48.55 41.30
C MET A 1 41.00 -47.09 40.87
N GLU A 2 39.90 -46.48 41.21
CA GLU A 2 39.55 -45.11 40.80
C GLU A 2 40.56 -44.01 41.19
N ARG A 3 41.16 -44.08 42.36
CA ARG A 3 42.13 -43.09 42.82
C ARG A 3 43.45 -43.09 42.02
N LYS A 4 43.94 -44.29 41.60
CA LYS A 4 45.14 -44.40 40.75
C LYS A 4 44.88 -43.90 39.31
N GLU A 5 43.70 -44.20 38.76
CA GLU A 5 43.31 -43.72 37.45
C GLU A 5 43.13 -42.20 37.45
N ALA A 6 42.54 -41.60 38.49
CA ALA A 6 42.43 -40.16 38.64
C ALA A 6 43.78 -39.44 38.69
N ILE A 7 44.74 -39.99 39.43
CA ILE A 7 46.12 -39.44 39.52
C ILE A 7 46.81 -39.58 38.17
N GLN A 8 46.67 -40.70 37.47
CA GLN A 8 47.30 -40.92 36.18
C GLN A 8 46.73 -39.95 35.12
N ARG A 9 45.42 -39.73 35.11
CA ARG A 9 44.75 -38.71 34.22
C ARG A 9 45.26 -37.31 34.55
N MET A 10 45.41 -36.94 35.83
CA MET A 10 45.86 -35.65 36.25
C MET A 10 47.33 -35.41 35.80
N LEU A 11 48.21 -36.40 35.91
CA LEU A 11 49.61 -36.32 35.46
C LEU A 11 49.68 -36.18 33.92
N ILE A 12 48.89 -36.91 33.18
CA ILE A 12 48.81 -36.80 31.71
C ILE A 12 48.32 -35.39 31.28
N SER A 13 47.25 -34.90 31.94
CA SER A 13 46.72 -33.56 31.66
C SER A 13 47.72 -32.46 31.96
N LEU A 14 48.46 -32.61 33.07
CA LEU A 14 49.56 -31.67 33.44
C LEU A 14 50.71 -31.70 32.42
N GLY A 15 51.11 -32.89 31.95
CA GLY A 15 52.13 -33.00 30.91
C GLY A 15 51.70 -32.36 29.59
N ILE A 16 50.46 -32.62 29.16
CA ILE A 16 49.92 -31.97 27.96
C ILE A 16 49.85 -30.44 28.14
N ALA A 17 49.42 -29.95 29.29
CA ALA A 17 49.30 -28.52 29.56
C ALA A 17 50.70 -27.84 29.49
N ILE A 18 51.75 -28.48 30.02
CA ILE A 18 53.11 -27.99 29.94
C ILE A 18 53.57 -27.88 28.47
N LEU A 19 53.36 -28.91 27.66
CA LEU A 19 53.68 -28.92 26.24
C LEU A 19 52.95 -27.80 25.48
N LEU A 20 51.65 -27.58 25.78
CA LEU A 20 50.85 -26.51 25.16
C LEU A 20 51.35 -25.12 25.57
N ILE A 21 51.83 -24.95 26.81
CA ILE A 21 52.48 -23.72 27.30
C ILE A 21 53.78 -23.45 26.53
N PHE A 22 54.63 -24.50 26.33
CA PHE A 22 55.85 -24.38 25.51
C PHE A 22 55.53 -23.97 24.07
N ALA A 23 54.46 -24.51 23.47
CA ALA A 23 53.98 -24.13 22.14
C ALA A 23 53.48 -22.67 22.12
N THR A 24 52.71 -22.23 23.12
CA THR A 24 52.16 -20.87 23.20
C THR A 24 53.26 -19.81 23.24
N PHE A 25 54.29 -20.01 24.09
CA PHE A 25 55.41 -19.10 24.23
C PHE A 25 56.55 -19.36 23.23
N LYS A 26 56.38 -20.37 22.34
CA LYS A 26 57.39 -20.75 21.33
C LYS A 26 58.76 -20.96 21.92
N LEU A 27 58.85 -21.63 23.07
CA LEU A 27 60.08 -21.83 23.82
C LEU A 27 61.03 -22.80 23.10
N GLY A 28 62.11 -22.27 22.53
CA GLY A 28 63.12 -23.04 21.81
C GLY A 28 62.58 -23.72 20.54
N ALA A 29 63.41 -24.54 19.91
CA ALA A 29 63.04 -25.26 18.70
C ALA A 29 61.81 -26.19 18.90
N ALA A 30 61.72 -26.85 20.05
CA ALA A 30 60.62 -27.78 20.39
C ALA A 30 59.28 -27.05 20.50
N GLY A 31 59.23 -25.86 21.14
CA GLY A 31 58.01 -25.06 21.26
C GLY A 31 57.55 -24.53 19.89
N ILE A 32 58.47 -24.07 19.06
CA ILE A 32 58.18 -23.58 17.67
C ILE A 32 57.65 -24.73 16.81
N THR A 33 58.27 -25.89 16.86
CA THR A 33 57.84 -27.09 16.10
C THR A 33 56.46 -27.55 16.53
N LEU A 34 56.18 -27.63 17.83
CA LEU A 34 54.87 -28.04 18.34
C LEU A 34 53.77 -27.05 17.96
N TYR A 35 54.07 -25.75 18.04
CA TYR A 35 53.16 -24.70 17.59
C TYR A 35 52.82 -24.81 16.09
N ASN A 36 53.87 -25.02 15.24
CA ASN A 36 53.70 -25.17 13.80
C ASN A 36 52.96 -26.48 13.44
N LEU A 37 53.09 -27.55 14.22
CA LEU A 37 52.30 -28.78 14.08
C LEU A 37 50.80 -28.53 14.35
N ILE A 38 50.50 -27.79 15.40
CA ILE A 38 49.10 -27.40 15.68
C ILE A 38 48.60 -26.48 14.56
N ARG A 39 49.44 -25.58 14.10
CA ARG A 39 49.15 -24.65 13.00
C ARG A 39 48.95 -25.35 11.66
N LEU A 40 49.58 -26.47 11.41
CA LEU A 40 49.33 -27.29 10.25
C LEU A 40 47.87 -27.82 10.24
N LEU A 41 47.31 -28.14 11.41
CA LEU A 41 45.94 -28.65 11.50
C LEU A 41 44.89 -27.54 11.43
N VAL A 42 45.08 -26.45 12.21
CA VAL A 42 44.05 -25.41 12.43
C VAL A 42 44.48 -24.02 11.95
N GLY A 43 45.56 -23.92 11.21
CA GLY A 43 46.03 -22.68 10.61
C GLY A 43 46.33 -21.58 11.62
N SER A 44 45.98 -20.37 11.28
CA SER A 44 46.20 -19.16 12.10
C SER A 44 45.37 -19.14 13.39
N LEU A 45 44.42 -20.06 13.56
CA LEU A 45 43.63 -20.22 14.79
C LEU A 45 44.31 -21.09 15.86
N ALA A 46 45.59 -21.44 15.69
CA ALA A 46 46.36 -22.28 16.61
C ALA A 46 46.33 -21.78 18.07
N TYR A 47 46.40 -20.47 18.31
CA TYR A 47 46.33 -19.92 19.68
C TYR A 47 44.93 -20.15 20.30
N LEU A 48 43.85 -19.98 19.52
CA LEU A 48 42.49 -20.21 19.98
C LEU A 48 42.25 -21.71 20.30
N ALA A 49 42.78 -22.60 19.47
CA ALA A 49 42.75 -24.04 19.70
C ALA A 49 43.52 -24.45 20.96
N ILE A 50 44.75 -23.93 21.18
CA ILE A 50 45.54 -24.18 22.37
C ILE A 50 44.81 -23.69 23.63
N PHE A 51 44.27 -22.46 23.58
CA PHE A 51 43.54 -21.88 24.69
C PHE A 51 42.30 -22.69 25.05
N GLY A 52 41.50 -23.05 24.03
CA GLY A 52 40.31 -23.92 24.20
C GLY A 52 40.67 -25.27 24.78
N LEU A 53 41.79 -25.90 24.36
CA LEU A 53 42.26 -27.17 24.87
C LEU A 53 42.75 -27.05 26.31
N LEU A 54 43.43 -25.99 26.67
CA LEU A 54 43.86 -25.72 28.07
C LEU A 54 42.64 -25.57 28.98
N ILE A 55 41.66 -24.75 28.56
CA ILE A 55 40.38 -24.60 29.33
C ILE A 55 39.72 -25.96 29.48
N TYR A 56 39.64 -26.76 28.44
CA TYR A 56 39.04 -28.09 28.49
C TYR A 56 39.76 -29.03 29.48
N LEU A 57 41.09 -29.02 29.49
CA LEU A 57 41.87 -29.85 30.41
C LEU A 57 41.66 -29.46 31.88
N PHE A 58 41.59 -28.15 32.20
CA PHE A 58 41.39 -27.69 33.58
C PHE A 58 39.92 -27.81 34.06
N PHE A 59 38.96 -27.53 33.15
CA PHE A 59 37.56 -27.45 33.52
C PHE A 59 36.73 -28.61 32.95
N PHE A 60 37.34 -29.74 32.61
CA PHE A 60 36.70 -30.91 31.98
C PHE A 60 35.39 -31.34 32.66
N LYS A 61 35.38 -31.46 34.01
CA LYS A 61 34.18 -31.88 34.74
C LYS A 61 33.06 -30.88 34.67
N TRP A 62 33.31 -29.61 34.59
CA TRP A 62 32.33 -28.56 34.53
C TRP A 62 31.78 -28.42 33.09
N ILE A 63 32.67 -28.43 32.10
CA ILE A 63 32.30 -28.35 30.70
C ILE A 63 31.38 -29.49 30.27
N ARG A 64 31.69 -30.71 30.74
CA ARG A 64 30.89 -31.91 30.45
C ARG A 64 29.49 -31.90 31.07
N LYS A 65 29.26 -31.08 32.08
CA LYS A 65 27.95 -30.92 32.72
C LYS A 65 27.07 -29.89 32.00
N GLN A 66 27.64 -29.06 31.17
CA GLN A 66 26.93 -28.03 30.41
C GLN A 66 26.57 -28.60 29.04
N GLU A 67 25.27 -28.85 28.84
CA GLU A 67 24.76 -29.27 27.54
C GLU A 67 24.90 -28.13 26.53
N GLY A 68 25.40 -28.42 25.33
CA GLY A 68 25.56 -27.44 24.25
C GLY A 68 26.90 -26.68 24.21
N LEU A 69 27.63 -26.54 25.34
CA LEU A 69 28.85 -25.73 25.39
C LEU A 69 29.94 -26.26 24.46
N LEU A 70 30.16 -27.57 24.48
CA LEU A 70 31.20 -28.22 23.69
C LEU A 70 30.84 -28.25 22.19
N SER A 71 29.61 -28.62 21.88
CA SER A 71 29.10 -28.60 20.48
C SER A 71 29.09 -27.20 19.90
N GLY A 72 28.65 -26.21 20.68
CA GLY A 72 28.66 -24.81 20.24
C GLY A 72 30.08 -24.28 20.01
N PHE A 73 31.04 -24.61 20.89
CA PHE A 73 32.44 -24.23 20.66
C PHE A 73 33.00 -24.84 19.37
N PHE A 74 32.78 -26.13 19.12
CA PHE A 74 33.22 -26.76 17.87
C PHE A 74 32.55 -26.18 16.63
N THR A 75 31.27 -25.81 16.71
CA THR A 75 30.54 -25.18 15.61
C THR A 75 31.09 -23.78 15.30
N ILE A 76 31.34 -22.94 16.34
CA ILE A 76 32.01 -21.63 16.18
C ILE A 76 33.39 -21.80 15.55
N PHE A 77 34.15 -22.76 16.07
CA PHE A 77 35.51 -23.00 15.60
C PHE A 77 35.56 -23.44 14.13
N ALA A 78 34.63 -24.32 13.72
CA ALA A 78 34.48 -24.72 12.33
C ALA A 78 34.10 -23.52 11.41
N GLY A 79 33.21 -22.65 11.85
CA GLY A 79 32.88 -21.42 11.13
C GLY A 79 34.07 -20.48 10.96
N LEU A 80 34.88 -20.30 12.01
CA LEU A 80 36.10 -19.51 11.95
C LEU A 80 37.15 -20.12 11.02
N LEU A 81 37.36 -21.47 11.05
CA LEU A 81 38.25 -22.16 10.12
C LEU A 81 37.84 -21.92 8.65
N LEU A 82 36.56 -22.00 8.35
CA LEU A 82 36.05 -21.69 7.00
C LEU A 82 36.34 -20.26 6.56
N ILE A 83 36.05 -19.27 7.43
CA ILE A 83 36.26 -17.86 7.11
C ILE A 83 37.76 -17.56 6.92
N PHE A 84 38.62 -18.10 7.77
CA PHE A 84 40.08 -17.89 7.67
C PHE A 84 40.68 -18.54 6.43
N GLU A 85 40.15 -19.70 6.01
CA GLU A 85 40.57 -20.36 4.78
C GLU A 85 40.07 -19.61 3.54
N ALA A 86 38.83 -19.19 3.53
CA ALA A 86 38.26 -18.37 2.45
C ALA A 86 39.00 -17.06 2.26
N TYR A 87 39.47 -16.43 3.38
CA TYR A 87 40.29 -15.24 3.34
C TYR A 87 41.69 -15.52 2.77
N LEU A 88 42.32 -16.65 3.14
CA LEU A 88 43.59 -17.08 2.55
C LEU A 88 43.50 -17.22 1.04
N VAL A 89 42.49 -17.93 0.56
CA VAL A 89 42.26 -18.17 -0.87
C VAL A 89 42.04 -16.84 -1.61
N TRP A 90 41.23 -15.96 -1.04
CA TRP A 90 40.97 -14.63 -1.61
C TRP A 90 42.24 -13.78 -1.69
N LYS A 91 43.02 -13.76 -0.60
CA LYS A 91 44.23 -12.93 -0.50
C LYS A 91 45.37 -13.34 -1.42
N TYR A 92 45.53 -14.66 -1.66
CA TYR A 92 46.65 -15.21 -2.43
C TYR A 92 46.22 -15.78 -3.80
N GLY A 93 44.97 -15.72 -4.17
CA GLY A 93 44.44 -16.18 -5.47
C GLY A 93 44.65 -17.69 -5.69
N LEU A 94 44.44 -18.52 -4.66
CA LEU A 94 44.78 -19.96 -4.66
C LEU A 94 43.70 -20.86 -5.27
N ASP A 95 42.83 -20.37 -6.16
CA ASP A 95 41.64 -21.08 -6.70
C ASP A 95 41.91 -22.47 -7.26
N LYS A 96 43.12 -22.75 -7.74
CA LYS A 96 43.47 -24.06 -8.40
C LYS A 96 44.24 -25.04 -7.52
N SER A 97 44.75 -24.63 -6.35
CA SER A 97 45.60 -25.47 -5.49
C SER A 97 45.59 -25.05 -4.04
N VAL A 98 44.41 -24.96 -3.45
CA VAL A 98 44.21 -24.51 -2.06
C VAL A 98 45.04 -25.31 -1.06
N LEU A 99 44.96 -26.67 -1.16
CA LEU A 99 45.71 -27.58 -0.28
C LEU A 99 47.21 -27.33 -0.34
N LYS A 100 47.75 -27.24 -1.57
CA LYS A 100 49.19 -27.03 -1.77
C LYS A 100 49.63 -25.67 -1.24
N GLY A 101 48.89 -24.61 -1.50
CA GLY A 101 49.19 -23.26 -1.04
C GLY A 101 49.20 -23.13 0.49
N THR A 102 48.23 -23.74 1.18
CA THR A 102 48.20 -23.78 2.65
C THR A 102 49.32 -24.60 3.24
N MET A 103 49.62 -25.76 2.68
CA MET A 103 50.74 -26.62 3.11
C MET A 103 52.11 -25.96 2.92
N ASP A 104 52.38 -25.40 1.75
CA ASP A 104 53.70 -24.79 1.44
C ASP A 104 54.01 -23.66 2.42
N GLN A 105 53.03 -22.86 2.84
CA GLN A 105 53.29 -21.80 3.82
C GLN A 105 53.67 -22.34 5.21
N VAL A 106 52.93 -23.36 5.69
CA VAL A 106 53.22 -23.94 7.02
C VAL A 106 54.48 -24.78 7.01
N VAL A 107 54.76 -25.56 5.96
CA VAL A 107 55.99 -26.38 5.81
C VAL A 107 57.22 -25.46 5.72
N THR A 108 57.12 -24.36 4.99
CA THR A 108 58.25 -23.38 4.91
C THR A 108 58.54 -22.77 6.28
N ASP A 109 57.53 -22.43 7.06
CA ASP A 109 57.70 -21.95 8.44
C ASP A 109 58.23 -23.05 9.37
N LEU A 110 57.80 -24.29 9.22
CA LEU A 110 58.26 -25.45 10.01
C LEU A 110 59.73 -25.76 9.77
N THR A 111 60.15 -25.82 8.50
CA THR A 111 61.55 -26.06 8.13
C THR A 111 62.50 -24.92 8.48
N GLY A 112 61.98 -23.68 8.44
CA GLY A 112 62.73 -22.47 8.79
C GLY A 112 62.69 -22.10 10.27
N PHE A 113 62.06 -22.89 11.14
CA PHE A 113 61.77 -22.55 12.55
C PHE A 113 61.22 -21.15 12.73
N ARG A 114 60.27 -20.75 11.85
CA ARG A 114 59.64 -19.44 11.81
C ARG A 114 58.13 -19.58 12.02
N THR A 115 57.44 -18.46 12.29
CA THR A 115 55.99 -18.41 12.50
C THR A 115 55.41 -17.15 11.91
N THR A 116 55.86 -16.76 10.73
CA THR A 116 55.60 -15.43 10.14
C THR A 116 54.49 -15.39 9.13
N SER A 117 54.10 -16.53 8.50
CA SER A 117 53.11 -16.57 7.45
C SER A 117 51.66 -16.68 7.99
N PHE A 118 50.68 -16.19 7.22
CA PHE A 118 49.30 -16.42 7.53
C PHE A 118 48.87 -17.77 6.93
N ALA A 119 48.38 -18.71 7.75
CA ALA A 119 48.13 -20.10 7.36
C ALA A 119 46.64 -20.47 7.24
N GLY A 120 45.76 -19.49 7.01
CA GLY A 120 44.33 -19.74 6.84
C GLY A 120 43.68 -20.57 7.96
N GLY A 121 42.86 -21.52 7.64
CA GLY A 121 42.22 -22.50 8.55
C GLY A 121 42.98 -23.82 8.70
N GLY A 122 44.18 -23.96 8.07
CA GLY A 122 44.97 -25.17 8.07
C GLY A 122 44.32 -26.35 7.34
N LEU A 123 44.81 -27.58 7.55
CA LEU A 123 44.29 -28.77 6.88
C LEU A 123 42.78 -29.01 7.13
N ILE A 124 42.33 -28.73 8.37
CA ILE A 124 40.92 -28.87 8.70
C ILE A 124 40.09 -27.79 7.96
N GLY A 125 40.61 -26.55 7.93
CA GLY A 125 39.98 -25.46 7.17
C GLY A 125 39.86 -25.78 5.68
N VAL A 126 40.93 -26.31 5.05
CA VAL A 126 40.89 -26.76 3.64
C VAL A 126 39.90 -27.85 3.42
N ALA A 127 39.84 -28.88 4.31
CA ALA A 127 38.89 -29.97 4.19
C ALA A 127 37.42 -29.54 4.27
N LEU A 128 37.13 -28.50 5.04
CA LEU A 128 35.80 -27.87 5.12
C LEU A 128 35.55 -26.90 3.96
N TYR A 129 36.58 -26.19 3.51
CA TYR A 129 36.47 -25.16 2.46
C TYR A 129 36.20 -25.76 1.06
N ILE A 130 36.91 -26.85 0.69
CA ILE A 130 36.79 -27.42 -0.66
C ILE A 130 35.33 -27.75 -1.02
N PRO A 131 34.58 -28.54 -0.22
CA PRO A 131 33.19 -28.85 -0.52
C PRO A 131 32.26 -27.63 -0.46
N THR A 132 32.49 -26.71 0.49
CA THR A 132 31.64 -25.52 0.62
C THR A 132 31.88 -24.53 -0.53
N ALA A 133 33.13 -24.33 -0.94
CA ALA A 133 33.45 -23.47 -2.07
C ALA A 133 33.00 -24.05 -3.42
N PHE A 134 33.02 -25.38 -3.55
CA PHE A 134 32.48 -26.06 -4.74
C PHE A 134 30.96 -25.85 -4.88
N LEU A 135 30.22 -25.89 -3.76
CA LEU A 135 28.75 -25.77 -3.79
C LEU A 135 28.29 -24.30 -3.83
N PHE A 136 28.98 -23.39 -3.13
CA PHE A 136 28.47 -22.06 -2.84
C PHE A 136 29.45 -20.93 -3.21
N SER A 137 30.52 -21.21 -3.90
CA SER A 137 31.63 -20.28 -4.19
C SER A 137 32.33 -19.73 -2.94
N ASN A 138 33.38 -18.91 -3.13
CA ASN A 138 34.10 -18.31 -2.02
C ASN A 138 33.22 -17.35 -1.17
N ILE A 139 32.33 -16.59 -1.81
CA ILE A 139 31.38 -15.69 -1.10
C ILE A 139 30.39 -16.48 -0.26
N GLY A 140 29.83 -17.57 -0.80
CA GLY A 140 28.93 -18.45 -0.07
C GLY A 140 29.61 -19.14 1.13
N THR A 141 30.92 -19.43 1.04
CA THR A 141 31.68 -19.99 2.17
C THR A 141 31.77 -19.01 3.34
N TYR A 142 31.94 -17.70 3.10
CA TYR A 142 31.86 -16.68 4.16
C TYR A 142 30.49 -16.67 4.83
N PHE A 143 29.42 -16.81 4.04
CA PHE A 143 28.05 -16.83 4.56
C PHE A 143 27.79 -18.07 5.43
N ILE A 144 28.22 -19.25 4.98
CA ILE A 144 28.10 -20.49 5.76
C ILE A 144 28.94 -20.41 7.05
N GLY A 145 30.16 -19.90 6.97
CA GLY A 145 31.01 -19.69 8.14
C GLY A 145 30.36 -18.78 9.17
N SER A 146 29.72 -17.69 8.73
CA SER A 146 28.99 -16.76 9.58
C SER A 146 27.77 -17.42 10.25
N ILE A 147 27.01 -18.23 9.50
CA ILE A 147 25.88 -19.00 10.04
C ILE A 147 26.37 -20.00 11.11
N LEU A 148 27.45 -20.71 10.87
CA LEU A 148 28.01 -21.65 11.86
C LEU A 148 28.44 -20.94 13.14
N ILE A 149 29.05 -19.75 13.04
CA ILE A 149 29.39 -18.94 14.21
C ILE A 149 28.13 -18.52 14.97
N LEU A 150 27.09 -18.09 14.27
CA LEU A 150 25.83 -17.68 14.88
C LEU A 150 25.14 -18.86 15.57
N VAL A 151 25.01 -20.01 14.90
CA VAL A 151 24.42 -21.24 15.48
C VAL A 151 25.24 -21.72 16.67
N GLY A 152 26.57 -21.75 16.57
CA GLY A 152 27.44 -22.13 17.69
C GLY A 152 27.33 -21.18 18.87
N SER A 153 27.19 -19.88 18.62
CA SER A 153 26.98 -18.88 19.68
C SER A 153 25.65 -19.08 20.40
N LEU A 154 24.61 -19.44 19.67
CA LEU A 154 23.31 -19.81 20.25
C LEU A 154 23.39 -21.06 21.11
N LEU A 155 24.15 -22.09 20.69
CA LEU A 155 24.35 -23.33 21.45
C LEU A 155 25.16 -23.10 22.74
N VAL A 156 26.07 -22.14 22.76
CA VAL A 156 26.85 -21.76 23.96
C VAL A 156 26.07 -20.84 24.89
N SER A 157 25.12 -20.07 24.35
CA SER A 157 24.32 -19.12 25.12
C SER A 157 23.37 -19.84 26.06
N PRO A 158 23.23 -19.40 27.33
CA PRO A 158 22.17 -19.88 28.21
C PRO A 158 20.78 -19.34 27.81
N TRP A 159 20.72 -18.43 26.85
CA TRP A 159 19.47 -17.81 26.41
C TRP A 159 18.82 -18.65 25.32
N SER A 160 17.52 -18.84 25.43
CA SER A 160 16.74 -19.49 24.38
C SER A 160 16.66 -18.56 23.14
N VAL A 161 16.44 -19.13 21.97
CA VAL A 161 16.19 -18.35 20.72
C VAL A 161 15.04 -17.36 20.94
N TYR A 162 14.09 -17.72 21.81
CA TYR A 162 12.95 -16.87 22.16
C TYR A 162 13.37 -15.64 22.96
N ASP A 163 14.26 -15.79 23.94
CA ASP A 163 14.76 -14.67 24.76
C ASP A 163 15.56 -13.66 23.92
N ILE A 164 16.32 -14.17 22.95
CA ILE A 164 17.09 -13.34 22.03
C ILE A 164 16.16 -12.59 21.07
N ALA A 165 15.16 -13.26 20.51
CA ALA A 165 14.14 -12.64 19.67
C ALA A 165 13.36 -11.55 20.43
N GLU A 166 13.01 -11.81 21.70
CA GLU A 166 12.33 -10.84 22.55
C GLU A 166 13.23 -9.64 22.89
N PHE A 167 14.52 -9.86 23.15
CA PHE A 167 15.48 -8.76 23.37
C PHE A 167 15.61 -7.86 22.15
N PHE A 168 15.73 -8.44 20.96
CA PHE A 168 15.83 -7.66 19.71
C PHE A 168 14.51 -6.96 19.39
N SER A 169 13.35 -7.61 19.60
CA SER A 169 12.04 -6.99 19.37
C SER A 169 11.81 -5.80 20.31
N ARG A 170 12.16 -5.94 21.60
CA ARG A 170 12.10 -4.84 22.58
C ARG A 170 13.10 -3.71 22.25
N GLY A 171 14.29 -4.06 21.80
CA GLY A 171 15.30 -3.09 21.36
C GLY A 171 14.86 -2.31 20.11
N PHE A 172 14.31 -3.02 19.14
CA PHE A 172 13.77 -2.45 17.91
C PHE A 172 12.54 -1.58 18.17
N ALA A 173 11.62 -2.04 19.04
CA ALA A 173 10.47 -1.26 19.43
C ALA A 173 10.86 0.08 20.09
N LYS A 174 11.82 0.06 21.04
CA LYS A 174 12.34 1.27 21.68
C LYS A 174 13.07 2.21 20.69
N TRP A 175 13.83 1.64 19.75
CA TRP A 175 14.50 2.43 18.72
C TRP A 175 13.47 3.06 17.76
N TRP A 176 12.43 2.30 17.39
CA TRP A 176 11.34 2.76 16.54
C TRP A 176 10.52 3.86 17.21
N GLU A 177 10.12 3.68 18.48
CA GLU A 177 9.44 4.71 19.28
C GLU A 177 10.29 6.00 19.39
N GLY A 178 11.60 5.86 19.59
CA GLY A 178 12.53 7.00 19.63
C GLY A 178 12.69 7.71 18.29
N HIS A 179 12.54 6.99 17.19
CA HIS A 179 12.55 7.55 15.84
C HIS A 179 11.25 8.27 15.50
N GLU A 180 10.12 7.67 15.89
CA GLU A 180 8.79 8.25 15.70
C GLU A 180 8.60 9.55 16.53
N ARG A 181 9.01 9.54 17.81
CA ARG A 181 9.00 10.77 18.65
C ARG A 181 9.81 11.91 18.04
N ARG A 182 10.99 11.63 17.48
CA ARG A 182 11.82 12.67 16.81
C ARG A 182 11.17 13.16 15.52
N LYS A 183 10.39 12.33 14.83
CA LYS A 183 9.61 12.73 13.66
C LYS A 183 8.43 13.61 14.05
N GLU A 184 7.69 13.21 15.09
CA GLU A 184 6.58 14.00 15.67
C GLU A 184 7.06 15.36 16.20
N GLU A 185 8.16 15.40 16.95
CA GLU A 185 8.73 16.66 17.44
C GLU A 185 9.15 17.62 16.31
N ARG A 186 9.64 17.08 15.18
CA ARG A 186 9.97 17.89 13.99
C ARG A 186 8.70 18.39 13.30
N PHE A 187 7.68 17.54 13.23
CA PHE A 187 6.40 17.89 12.61
C PHE A 187 5.67 18.97 13.43
N VAL A 188 5.58 18.80 14.74
CA VAL A 188 4.98 19.79 15.66
C VAL A 188 5.72 21.13 15.59
N LYS A 189 7.06 21.13 15.55
CA LYS A 189 7.84 22.36 15.39
C LYS A 189 7.64 23.05 14.03
N GLN A 190 7.39 22.27 12.97
CA GLN A 190 7.06 22.84 11.66
C GLN A 190 5.65 23.43 11.65
N GLU A 191 4.70 22.74 12.25
CA GLU A 191 3.31 23.18 12.36
C GLU A 191 3.17 24.44 13.25
N GLU A 192 3.89 24.50 14.38
CA GLU A 192 3.95 25.71 15.22
C GLU A 192 4.55 26.92 14.46
N LYS A 193 5.60 26.69 13.66
CA LYS A 193 6.18 27.76 12.82
C LYS A 193 5.25 28.19 11.71
N ALA A 194 4.52 27.26 11.08
CA ALA A 194 3.53 27.58 10.06
C ALA A 194 2.34 28.35 10.66
N ARG A 195 1.88 27.94 11.86
CA ARG A 195 0.80 28.61 12.59
C ARG A 195 1.19 30.03 13.03
N GLN A 196 2.41 30.21 13.56
CA GLN A 196 2.92 31.54 13.91
C GLN A 196 3.07 32.46 12.69
N LYS A 197 3.41 31.88 11.52
CA LYS A 197 3.50 32.64 10.27
C LYS A 197 2.12 33.06 9.76
N ALA A 198 1.15 32.11 9.76
CA ALA A 198 -0.23 32.39 9.38
C ALA A 198 -0.92 33.39 10.33
N GLU A 199 -0.66 33.29 11.64
CA GLU A 199 -1.19 34.21 12.63
C GLU A 199 -0.62 35.64 12.48
N LYS A 200 0.63 35.73 12.04
CA LYS A 200 1.29 37.00 11.77
C LYS A 200 0.79 37.66 10.47
N GLU A 201 0.55 36.84 9.43
CA GLU A 201 -0.05 37.28 8.17
C GLU A 201 -1.52 37.72 8.36
N ALA A 202 -2.32 36.95 9.11
CA ALA A 202 -3.69 37.31 9.44
C ALA A 202 -3.80 38.59 10.29
N ARG A 203 -2.82 38.83 11.17
CA ARG A 203 -2.78 40.05 11.98
C ARG A 203 -2.42 41.28 11.14
N LEU A 204 -1.54 41.13 10.16
CA LEU A 204 -1.22 42.21 9.23
C LEU A 204 -2.40 42.53 8.32
N GLU A 205 -3.11 41.51 7.84
CA GLU A 205 -4.33 41.67 7.04
C GLU A 205 -5.47 42.33 7.82
N GLN A 206 -5.60 42.00 9.13
CA GLN A 206 -6.55 42.65 10.01
C GLN A 206 -6.19 44.12 10.28
N GLU A 207 -4.91 44.44 10.52
CA GLU A 207 -4.43 45.82 10.69
C GLU A 207 -4.60 46.67 9.41
N GLU A 208 -4.43 46.08 8.24
CA GLU A 208 -4.69 46.75 6.95
C GLU A 208 -6.19 46.94 6.69
N THR A 209 -7.03 45.95 7.07
CA THR A 209 -8.49 46.05 6.93
C THR A 209 -9.09 47.02 7.92
N GLU A 210 -8.57 47.08 9.15
CA GLU A 210 -9.00 48.03 10.18
C GLU A 210 -8.63 49.48 9.84
N LYS A 211 -7.46 49.67 9.22
CA LYS A 211 -7.09 51.00 8.68
C LYS A 211 -7.95 51.41 7.50
N ALA A 212 -8.32 50.50 6.63
CA ALA A 212 -9.20 50.79 5.49
C ALA A 212 -10.65 51.04 5.92
N LEU A 213 -11.11 50.44 7.05
CA LEU A 213 -12.43 50.69 7.64
C LEU A 213 -12.52 52.02 8.41
N LEU A 214 -11.40 52.49 8.98
CA LEU A 214 -11.33 53.79 9.71
C LEU A 214 -11.40 55.00 8.78
N ASP A 215 -11.13 54.83 7.49
CA ASP A 215 -11.18 55.90 6.47
C ASP A 215 -12.54 56.00 5.76
N LEU A 216 -13.55 55.17 6.12
CA LEU A 216 -14.89 55.25 5.52
C LEU A 216 -15.87 55.93 6.47
N PRO A 217 -16.67 56.89 6.05
CA PRO A 217 -17.69 57.54 6.87
C PRO A 217 -18.86 56.54 7.13
N PRO A 218 -19.44 56.56 8.36
CA PRO A 218 -20.53 55.64 8.73
C PRO A 218 -21.81 55.97 7.95
N VAL A 219 -22.45 54.91 7.39
CA VAL A 219 -23.66 55.00 6.57
C VAL A 219 -24.76 54.14 7.17
N ASP A 220 -25.99 54.63 7.22
CA ASP A 220 -27.18 53.89 7.62
C ASP A 220 -27.56 52.83 6.57
N MET A 221 -27.74 51.59 7.02
CA MET A 221 -27.98 50.42 6.15
C MET A 221 -29.39 50.35 5.54
N GLU A 222 -30.36 51.15 6.04
CA GLU A 222 -31.73 51.20 5.50
C GLU A 222 -31.99 52.41 4.57
N THR A 223 -31.30 53.51 4.77
CA THR A 223 -31.54 54.74 4.01
C THR A 223 -30.39 55.18 3.13
N GLY A 224 -29.19 54.66 3.33
CA GLY A 224 -28.01 55.00 2.56
C GLY A 224 -27.39 56.38 2.92
N GLU A 225 -27.78 57.03 4.00
CA GLU A 225 -27.26 58.33 4.44
C GLU A 225 -26.17 58.21 5.53
N ILE A 226 -25.24 59.16 5.54
CA ILE A 226 -24.10 59.21 6.46
C ILE A 226 -24.54 59.64 7.86
N LEU A 227 -24.29 58.83 8.90
CA LEU A 227 -24.69 59.06 10.29
C LEU A 227 -23.69 59.92 11.05
N THR A 228 -24.21 60.86 11.86
CA THR A 228 -23.46 61.71 12.80
C THR A 228 -23.43 61.13 14.21
N GLU A 229 -22.41 61.51 15.01
CA GLU A 229 -21.91 60.87 16.26
C GLU A 229 -22.89 60.64 17.43
N GLU A 230 -24.19 60.95 17.36
CA GLU A 230 -25.09 60.91 18.54
C GLU A 230 -25.96 59.63 18.72
N ALA A 231 -25.87 58.62 17.81
CA ALA A 231 -26.82 57.49 17.79
C ALA A 231 -26.32 56.15 18.45
N VAL A 232 -25.14 56.09 19.04
CA VAL A 232 -24.51 54.81 19.43
C VAL A 232 -24.73 54.34 20.87
N GLN A 233 -25.53 55.02 21.67
CA GLN A 233 -25.62 54.71 23.12
C GLN A 233 -26.94 54.08 23.60
N ASN A 234 -27.50 53.05 22.95
CA ASN A 234 -28.57 52.28 23.61
C ASN A 234 -28.79 50.90 22.97
N LEU A 235 -28.26 49.85 23.59
CA LEU A 235 -28.62 48.44 23.32
C LEU A 235 -28.88 47.66 24.63
N PRO A 236 -29.93 46.82 24.70
CA PRO A 236 -30.33 46.10 25.92
C PRO A 236 -29.66 44.72 26.10
N PRO A 237 -29.62 44.13 27.33
CA PRO A 237 -28.86 42.92 27.67
C PRO A 237 -29.55 41.59 27.32
N ILE A 238 -28.71 40.54 27.13
CA ILE A 238 -29.04 39.18 26.70
C ILE A 238 -29.60 38.32 27.87
N PRO A 239 -30.64 37.48 27.68
CA PRO A 239 -31.20 36.62 28.71
C PRO A 239 -30.54 35.24 28.82
N GLU A 240 -30.51 34.66 30.04
CA GLU A 240 -30.03 33.32 30.40
C GLU A 240 -31.03 32.21 30.00
N GLU A 241 -30.53 31.11 29.45
CA GLU A 241 -31.34 29.95 29.00
C GLU A 241 -31.51 28.87 30.07
N LYS A 242 -32.72 28.28 30.11
CA LYS A 242 -33.13 27.18 30.98
C LYS A 242 -32.94 25.83 30.28
N TRP A 243 -32.56 24.83 31.07
CA TRP A 243 -32.37 23.41 30.69
C TRP A 243 -33.60 22.78 30.05
N VAL A 244 -33.35 21.95 28.98
CA VAL A 244 -34.33 21.13 28.27
C VAL A 244 -33.79 19.68 28.16
N GLU A 245 -34.72 18.71 28.32
CA GLU A 245 -34.52 17.28 28.31
C GLU A 245 -34.01 16.75 26.95
N PRO A 246 -33.13 15.72 26.86
CA PRO A 246 -32.54 15.28 25.61
C PRO A 246 -33.53 14.60 24.65
N GLU A 247 -33.50 15.02 23.40
CA GLU A 247 -34.39 14.54 22.33
C GLU A 247 -33.82 13.28 21.65
N ILE A 248 -34.60 12.21 21.54
CA ILE A 248 -34.28 11.00 20.82
C ILE A 248 -34.86 11.13 19.41
N ILE A 249 -34.01 11.30 18.40
CA ILE A 249 -34.44 11.40 17.00
C ILE A 249 -34.30 10.05 16.31
N LEU A 250 -35.41 9.57 15.74
CA LEU A 250 -35.46 8.45 14.80
C LEU A 250 -35.27 8.97 13.38
N PRO A 251 -34.70 8.17 12.47
CA PRO A 251 -34.80 8.49 11.07
C PRO A 251 -36.29 8.46 10.66
N GLN A 252 -36.87 9.62 10.40
CA GLN A 252 -38.21 9.73 9.85
C GLN A 252 -38.19 9.31 8.40
N ALA A 253 -38.69 8.11 8.13
CA ALA A 253 -39.16 7.68 6.83
C ALA A 253 -40.68 7.50 6.89
N GLU A 254 -41.41 8.59 6.97
CA GLU A 254 -42.80 8.60 6.54
C GLU A 254 -42.86 9.19 5.13
N LEU A 255 -42.88 8.30 4.15
CA LEU A 255 -43.19 8.64 2.78
C LEU A 255 -44.71 8.86 2.69
N LYS A 256 -45.14 10.09 2.48
CA LYS A 256 -46.42 10.39 1.85
C LYS A 256 -46.18 10.41 0.36
N PHE A 257 -46.81 9.45 -0.33
CA PHE A 257 -46.90 9.41 -1.79
C PHE A 257 -47.82 10.53 -2.25
N PRO A 258 -47.47 11.37 -3.23
CA PRO A 258 -48.41 12.08 -4.03
C PRO A 258 -48.99 11.08 -5.06
N GLU A 259 -50.28 10.98 -5.13
CA GLU A 259 -51.01 10.36 -6.24
C GLU A 259 -50.66 11.08 -7.54
N GLN A 260 -50.20 10.34 -8.54
CA GLN A 260 -50.00 10.86 -9.89
C GLN A 260 -51.38 11.01 -10.55
N GLU A 261 -51.71 12.25 -10.84
CA GLU A 261 -52.72 12.52 -11.89
C GLU A 261 -52.08 12.35 -13.26
N ASP A 262 -52.63 11.44 -14.05
CA ASP A 262 -52.37 11.28 -15.47
C ASP A 262 -52.90 12.51 -16.20
N ASP A 263 -52.03 13.27 -16.84
CA ASP A 263 -52.41 14.15 -17.93
C ASP A 263 -51.56 13.83 -19.15
N SER A 264 -52.16 13.09 -20.04
CA SER A 264 -51.72 12.85 -21.40
C SER A 264 -52.04 14.08 -22.26
N ASP A 265 -51.01 14.72 -22.79
CA ASP A 265 -51.18 15.54 -23.99
C ASP A 265 -50.09 15.19 -25.01
N ASP A 266 -50.56 14.43 -26.02
CA ASP A 266 -49.87 14.12 -27.26
C ASP A 266 -49.70 15.40 -28.09
N GLN A 267 -48.47 15.76 -28.40
CA GLN A 267 -48.19 16.54 -29.63
C GLN A 267 -47.01 15.93 -30.36
N ASP A 268 -47.33 15.20 -31.41
CA ASP A 268 -46.46 14.74 -32.49
C ASP A 268 -45.68 15.89 -33.10
N VAL A 269 -44.34 15.83 -32.97
CA VAL A 269 -43.44 16.53 -33.89
C VAL A 269 -42.57 15.46 -34.54
N GLN A 270 -42.91 15.10 -35.76
CA GLN A 270 -42.08 14.31 -36.65
C GLN A 270 -40.83 15.09 -37.02
N VAL A 271 -39.68 14.61 -36.61
CA VAL A 271 -38.38 15.01 -37.15
C VAL A 271 -37.72 13.76 -37.73
N ASP A 272 -37.57 13.79 -39.05
CA ASP A 272 -36.95 12.74 -39.86
C ASP A 272 -35.46 12.73 -39.62
N PHE A 273 -34.92 11.67 -39.04
CA PHE A 273 -33.49 11.48 -38.80
C PHE A 273 -32.95 10.30 -39.58
N SER A 274 -32.44 10.55 -40.78
CA SER A 274 -31.50 9.64 -41.43
C SER A 274 -30.07 9.87 -40.95
N ALA A 275 -29.77 9.44 -39.76
CA ALA A 275 -28.41 9.17 -39.27
C ALA A 275 -28.53 7.92 -38.41
N LYS A 276 -27.62 6.95 -38.59
CA LYS A 276 -27.55 5.66 -37.87
C LYS A 276 -28.42 5.67 -36.62
N GLU A 277 -29.47 4.86 -36.60
CA GLU A 277 -30.50 4.80 -35.57
C GLU A 277 -29.90 5.12 -34.20
N ALA A 278 -30.29 6.26 -33.64
CA ALA A 278 -30.12 6.48 -32.20
C ALA A 278 -31.01 5.39 -31.60
N LEU A 279 -30.37 4.28 -31.19
CA LEU A 279 -31.03 3.23 -30.42
C LEU A 279 -31.84 3.92 -29.33
N GLU A 280 -33.15 3.64 -29.26
CA GLU A 280 -34.01 4.02 -28.13
C GLU A 280 -33.49 3.28 -26.87
N TYR A 281 -32.36 3.74 -26.38
CA TYR A 281 -31.72 3.14 -25.21
C TYR A 281 -32.50 3.57 -23.97
N LYS A 282 -33.14 2.62 -23.31
CA LYS A 282 -33.89 2.85 -22.07
C LYS A 282 -32.98 2.56 -20.88
N LEU A 283 -32.89 3.52 -19.95
CA LEU A 283 -32.19 3.31 -18.71
C LEU A 283 -32.83 2.23 -17.85
N PRO A 284 -32.04 1.40 -17.13
CA PRO A 284 -32.59 0.43 -16.19
C PRO A 284 -33.47 1.10 -15.12
N SER A 285 -34.60 0.55 -14.79
CA SER A 285 -35.53 1.11 -13.79
C SER A 285 -35.40 0.40 -12.43
N LEU A 286 -35.87 1.06 -11.36
CA LEU A 286 -35.93 0.48 -10.02
C LEU A 286 -36.77 -0.78 -9.89
N GLN A 287 -37.64 -1.07 -10.87
CA GLN A 287 -38.47 -2.28 -10.91
C GLN A 287 -37.64 -3.56 -11.07
N LEU A 288 -36.38 -3.45 -11.53
CA LEU A 288 -35.47 -4.58 -11.65
C LEU A 288 -34.95 -5.08 -10.28
N PHE A 289 -35.06 -4.27 -9.24
CA PHE A 289 -34.60 -4.63 -7.89
C PHE A 289 -35.70 -5.31 -7.08
N ALA A 290 -35.29 -6.20 -6.19
CA ALA A 290 -36.21 -6.83 -5.25
C ALA A 290 -36.82 -5.78 -4.29
N PRO A 291 -38.08 -5.93 -3.89
CA PRO A 291 -38.72 -5.02 -2.94
C PRO A 291 -38.11 -5.13 -1.56
N ASP A 292 -38.02 -4.00 -0.84
CA ASP A 292 -37.46 -3.94 0.49
C ASP A 292 -38.34 -4.63 1.54
N LYS A 293 -37.70 -5.27 2.51
CA LYS A 293 -38.37 -5.83 3.69
C LYS A 293 -38.55 -4.74 4.75
N PRO A 294 -39.72 -4.64 5.42
CA PRO A 294 -39.91 -3.68 6.49
C PRO A 294 -38.94 -3.94 7.67
N LYS A 295 -38.36 -2.86 8.23
CA LYS A 295 -37.40 -2.93 9.33
C LYS A 295 -38.09 -2.55 10.63
N ASP A 296 -37.99 -3.41 11.67
CA ASP A 296 -38.48 -3.13 13.03
C ASP A 296 -37.33 -2.71 13.94
N GLN A 297 -37.25 -1.43 14.27
CA GLN A 297 -36.23 -0.85 15.18
C GLN A 297 -36.75 -0.62 16.60
N SER A 298 -37.92 -1.13 16.96
CA SER A 298 -38.53 -0.90 18.29
C SER A 298 -37.70 -1.47 19.45
N LYS A 299 -37.00 -2.58 19.21
CA LYS A 299 -36.11 -3.22 20.20
C LYS A 299 -34.87 -2.36 20.51
N GLU A 300 -34.29 -1.73 19.49
CA GLU A 300 -33.07 -0.92 19.64
C GLU A 300 -33.29 0.30 20.56
N LYS A 301 -34.47 0.91 20.53
CA LYS A 301 -34.79 2.04 21.43
C LYS A 301 -34.64 1.68 22.91
N LYS A 302 -35.03 0.45 23.30
CA LYS A 302 -34.90 -0.02 24.69
C LYS A 302 -33.43 -0.23 25.06
N ILE A 303 -32.68 -0.86 24.18
CA ILE A 303 -31.24 -1.11 24.36
C ILE A 303 -30.48 0.20 24.49
N VAL A 304 -30.78 1.19 23.64
CA VAL A 304 -30.15 2.50 23.69
C VAL A 304 -30.30 3.17 25.06
N ARG A 305 -31.51 3.10 25.66
CA ARG A 305 -31.73 3.66 27.02
C ARG A 305 -30.93 2.95 28.10
N GLU A 306 -30.75 1.64 27.99
CA GLU A 306 -29.92 0.84 28.90
C GLU A 306 -28.44 1.18 28.70
N ASN A 307 -27.99 1.28 27.48
CA ASN A 307 -26.61 1.62 27.14
C ASN A 307 -26.21 3.02 27.62
N ILE A 308 -27.08 4.01 27.55
CA ILE A 308 -26.83 5.36 28.12
C ILE A 308 -26.45 5.25 29.60
N LYS A 309 -27.22 4.49 30.40
CA LYS A 309 -26.95 4.30 31.83
C LYS A 309 -25.61 3.57 32.05
N ILE A 310 -25.33 2.55 31.26
CA ILE A 310 -24.07 1.79 31.34
C ILE A 310 -22.89 2.68 31.00
N LEU A 311 -22.98 3.49 29.93
CA LEU A 311 -21.94 4.42 29.52
C LEU A 311 -21.61 5.42 30.64
N GLU A 312 -22.62 6.11 31.20
CA GLU A 312 -22.43 7.10 32.26
C GLU A 312 -21.86 6.46 33.52
N ALA A 313 -22.36 5.29 33.93
CA ALA A 313 -21.86 4.53 35.09
C ALA A 313 -20.42 4.07 34.89
N THR A 314 -20.06 3.60 33.69
CA THR A 314 -18.70 3.14 33.37
C THR A 314 -17.73 4.32 33.41
N PHE A 315 -18.03 5.46 32.80
CA PHE A 315 -17.18 6.64 32.90
C PHE A 315 -17.04 7.14 34.34
N ALA A 316 -18.11 7.09 35.13
CA ALA A 316 -18.07 7.48 36.54
C ALA A 316 -17.15 6.57 37.35
N SER A 317 -17.11 5.26 37.08
CA SER A 317 -16.20 4.31 37.75
C SER A 317 -14.72 4.61 37.47
N PHE A 318 -14.40 5.17 36.29
CA PHE A 318 -13.05 5.64 35.94
C PHE A 318 -12.78 7.11 36.40
N GLY A 319 -13.69 7.68 37.19
CA GLY A 319 -13.55 9.05 37.69
C GLY A 319 -13.69 10.13 36.62
N ILE A 320 -14.42 9.83 35.55
CA ILE A 320 -14.71 10.75 34.46
C ILE A 320 -16.20 11.09 34.48
N LYS A 321 -16.53 12.36 34.71
CA LYS A 321 -17.93 12.83 34.61
C LYS A 321 -18.25 13.17 33.19
N VAL A 322 -19.28 12.54 32.65
CA VAL A 322 -19.83 12.77 31.29
C VAL A 322 -21.35 12.79 31.36
N THR A 323 -21.97 13.42 30.37
CA THR A 323 -23.42 13.42 30.18
C THR A 323 -23.68 13.05 28.71
N VAL A 324 -24.59 12.11 28.46
CA VAL A 324 -25.04 11.79 27.11
C VAL A 324 -26.12 12.80 26.73
N GLU A 325 -25.81 13.68 25.77
CA GLU A 325 -26.77 14.72 25.33
C GLU A 325 -27.72 14.16 24.26
N ARG A 326 -27.25 13.23 23.40
CA ARG A 326 -28.03 12.71 22.29
C ARG A 326 -27.62 11.30 21.94
N ALA A 327 -28.55 10.50 21.42
CA ALA A 327 -28.29 9.19 20.83
C ALA A 327 -28.95 9.11 19.46
N GLU A 328 -28.18 8.79 18.43
CA GLU A 328 -28.61 8.62 17.05
C GLU A 328 -28.53 7.14 16.68
N ILE A 329 -29.67 6.52 16.33
CA ILE A 329 -29.74 5.11 15.94
C ILE A 329 -29.55 5.04 14.42
N GLY A 330 -28.38 4.52 14.00
CA GLY A 330 -28.06 4.28 12.60
C GLY A 330 -28.38 2.85 12.15
N PRO A 331 -28.04 2.50 10.90
CA PRO A 331 -28.27 1.16 10.36
C PRO A 331 -27.43 0.07 11.05
N SER A 332 -26.18 0.33 11.33
CA SER A 332 -25.20 -0.63 11.88
C SER A 332 -24.77 -0.29 13.29
N VAL A 333 -24.73 0.98 13.64
CA VAL A 333 -24.29 1.48 14.94
C VAL A 333 -25.22 2.55 15.46
N THR A 334 -25.24 2.68 16.80
CA THR A 334 -25.84 3.83 17.48
C THR A 334 -24.74 4.76 17.94
N LYS A 335 -24.82 6.04 17.60
CA LYS A 335 -23.89 7.09 17.98
C LYS A 335 -24.42 7.84 19.20
N TYR A 336 -23.67 7.79 20.30
CA TYR A 336 -23.95 8.56 21.52
C TYR A 336 -23.10 9.82 21.52
N GLU A 337 -23.72 10.99 21.52
CA GLU A 337 -23.05 12.29 21.65
C GLU A 337 -22.87 12.60 23.12
N VAL A 338 -21.63 12.60 23.58
CA VAL A 338 -21.27 12.69 25.00
C VAL A 338 -20.54 13.99 25.26
N LYS A 339 -21.00 14.72 26.27
CA LYS A 339 -20.37 15.95 26.79
C LYS A 339 -19.49 15.62 27.99
N PRO A 340 -18.17 15.77 27.89
CA PRO A 340 -17.31 15.68 29.06
C PRO A 340 -17.40 16.89 29.96
N ALA A 341 -17.25 16.69 31.27
CA ALA A 341 -17.13 17.81 32.22
C ALA A 341 -15.87 18.64 31.94
N VAL A 342 -15.92 19.92 32.29
CA VAL A 342 -14.81 20.85 32.12
C VAL A 342 -13.55 20.32 32.81
N GLY A 343 -12.40 20.31 32.10
CA GLY A 343 -11.12 19.83 32.60
C GLY A 343 -10.82 18.36 32.29
N VAL A 344 -11.74 17.61 31.69
CA VAL A 344 -11.49 16.25 31.24
C VAL A 344 -10.72 16.28 29.90
N ARG A 345 -9.57 15.64 29.88
CA ARG A 345 -8.77 15.51 28.64
C ARG A 345 -9.38 14.45 27.71
N VAL A 346 -9.49 14.78 26.42
CA VAL A 346 -10.06 13.91 25.39
C VAL A 346 -9.41 12.51 25.37
N ASN A 347 -8.08 12.44 25.45
CA ASN A 347 -7.34 11.18 25.45
C ASN A 347 -7.71 10.23 26.61
N ARG A 348 -8.21 10.75 27.75
CA ARG A 348 -8.70 9.89 28.84
C ARG A 348 -9.97 9.14 28.46
N ILE A 349 -10.78 9.73 27.58
CA ILE A 349 -12.01 9.10 27.07
C ILE A 349 -11.68 8.15 25.93
N SER A 350 -10.84 8.58 24.99
CA SER A 350 -10.47 7.75 23.82
C SER A 350 -9.77 6.44 24.20
N ASN A 351 -9.00 6.44 25.30
CA ASN A 351 -8.29 5.25 25.77
C ASN A 351 -9.20 4.21 26.45
N LEU A 352 -10.46 4.54 26.73
CA LEU A 352 -11.43 3.64 27.36
C LEU A 352 -12.29 2.85 26.34
N SER A 353 -11.93 2.87 25.07
CA SER A 353 -12.71 2.15 24.03
C SER A 353 -12.96 0.68 24.37
N ASP A 354 -11.93 0.01 24.84
CA ASP A 354 -11.98 -1.43 25.13
C ASP A 354 -12.75 -1.73 26.44
N ASP A 355 -12.59 -0.87 27.43
CA ASP A 355 -13.35 -0.96 28.69
C ASP A 355 -14.85 -0.70 28.46
N LEU A 356 -15.19 0.25 27.59
CA LEU A 356 -16.55 0.52 27.16
C LEU A 356 -17.13 -0.64 26.33
N ALA A 357 -16.35 -1.23 25.43
CA ALA A 357 -16.77 -2.38 24.68
C ALA A 357 -17.09 -3.57 25.60
N LEU A 358 -16.26 -3.80 26.62
CA LEU A 358 -16.50 -4.83 27.65
C LEU A 358 -17.77 -4.54 28.45
N ALA A 359 -17.97 -3.31 28.93
CA ALA A 359 -19.12 -2.92 29.73
C ALA A 359 -20.45 -3.03 28.97
N LEU A 360 -20.43 -2.72 27.67
CA LEU A 360 -21.60 -2.78 26.78
C LEU A 360 -21.80 -4.14 26.13
N ALA A 361 -20.93 -5.13 26.43
CA ALA A 361 -20.88 -6.43 25.74
C ALA A 361 -20.85 -6.30 24.22
N ALA A 362 -20.21 -5.24 23.70
CA ALA A 362 -20.07 -4.95 22.29
C ALA A 362 -18.76 -5.57 21.75
N LYS A 363 -18.76 -5.92 20.45
CA LYS A 363 -17.56 -6.47 19.80
C LYS A 363 -16.42 -5.45 19.76
N ASP A 364 -16.76 -4.22 19.49
CA ASP A 364 -15.83 -3.08 19.41
C ASP A 364 -16.60 -1.77 19.60
N VAL A 365 -15.94 -0.73 20.10
CA VAL A 365 -16.49 0.62 20.24
C VAL A 365 -15.54 1.61 19.58
N ARG A 366 -16.07 2.43 18.65
CA ARG A 366 -15.29 3.51 18.03
C ARG A 366 -15.60 4.83 18.72
N ILE A 367 -14.55 5.57 19.08
CA ILE A 367 -14.67 6.89 19.69
C ILE A 367 -14.19 7.95 18.71
N GLU A 368 -15.06 8.86 18.36
CA GLU A 368 -14.78 10.05 17.55
C GLU A 368 -14.64 11.27 18.47
N ALA A 369 -13.43 11.75 18.63
CA ALA A 369 -13.15 12.75 19.65
C ALA A 369 -12.16 13.83 19.17
N PRO A 370 -12.65 15.07 18.93
CA PRO A 370 -14.05 15.53 19.01
C PRO A 370 -14.89 15.19 17.78
N ILE A 371 -16.21 15.33 17.86
CA ILE A 371 -17.07 15.33 16.66
C ILE A 371 -16.78 16.63 15.89
N PRO A 372 -16.53 16.56 14.57
CA PRO A 372 -16.29 17.75 13.76
C PRO A 372 -17.41 18.80 13.91
N GLY A 373 -17.02 20.04 14.24
CA GLY A 373 -17.95 21.15 14.41
C GLY A 373 -18.77 21.15 15.71
N LYS A 374 -18.55 20.18 16.64
CA LYS A 374 -19.22 20.11 17.94
C LYS A 374 -18.24 19.99 19.10
N SER A 375 -18.58 20.57 20.28
CA SER A 375 -17.82 20.37 21.52
C SER A 375 -18.22 19.05 22.23
N LEU A 376 -18.49 18.00 21.52
CA LEU A 376 -18.98 16.71 21.96
C LEU A 376 -18.07 15.60 21.46
N ILE A 377 -18.15 14.45 22.12
CA ILE A 377 -17.46 13.21 21.73
C ILE A 377 -18.50 12.22 21.26
N GLY A 378 -18.28 11.61 20.10
CA GLY A 378 -19.12 10.56 19.55
C GLY A 378 -18.63 9.18 20.00
N ILE A 379 -19.50 8.38 20.61
CA ILE A 379 -19.25 6.98 20.94
C ILE A 379 -20.16 6.14 20.08
N GLU A 380 -19.59 5.37 19.16
CA GLU A 380 -20.30 4.53 18.23
C GLU A 380 -20.30 3.09 18.76
N VAL A 381 -21.48 2.61 19.09
CA VAL A 381 -21.71 1.26 19.64
C VAL A 381 -22.47 0.44 18.61
N PRO A 382 -22.04 -0.79 18.29
CA PRO A 382 -22.75 -1.68 17.38
C PRO A 382 -24.18 -1.93 17.83
N ASN A 383 -25.13 -1.91 16.89
CA ASN A 383 -26.51 -2.33 17.15
C ASN A 383 -26.58 -3.84 17.39
N SER A 384 -27.57 -4.30 18.15
CA SER A 384 -27.81 -5.73 18.34
C SER A 384 -28.19 -6.42 17.03
N ASP A 385 -29.00 -5.74 16.21
CA ASP A 385 -29.38 -6.17 14.88
C ASP A 385 -28.93 -5.14 13.84
N ILE A 386 -28.01 -5.56 12.95
CA ILE A 386 -27.53 -4.71 11.86
C ILE A 386 -28.59 -4.67 10.76
N ALA A 387 -29.14 -3.49 10.50
CA ALA A 387 -30.10 -3.29 9.43
C ALA A 387 -29.37 -3.20 8.07
N THR A 388 -29.67 -4.11 7.16
CA THR A 388 -29.18 -4.03 5.78
C THR A 388 -29.80 -2.82 5.08
N VAL A 389 -28.97 -1.98 4.47
CA VAL A 389 -29.39 -0.88 3.59
C VAL A 389 -29.47 -1.45 2.18
N SER A 390 -30.66 -1.55 1.58
CA SER A 390 -30.77 -2.02 0.19
C SER A 390 -30.31 -0.93 -0.77
N PHE A 391 -29.80 -1.36 -1.94
CA PHE A 391 -29.45 -0.42 -3.02
C PHE A 391 -30.67 0.40 -3.47
N ARG A 392 -31.85 -0.23 -3.57
CA ARG A 392 -33.11 0.43 -3.93
C ARG A 392 -33.47 1.53 -2.94
N GLU A 393 -33.47 1.25 -1.63
CA GLU A 393 -33.73 2.23 -0.57
C GLU A 393 -32.79 3.41 -0.62
N LEU A 394 -31.48 3.12 -0.83
CA LEU A 394 -30.47 4.17 -0.94
C LEU A 394 -30.67 5.04 -2.17
N TRP A 395 -30.99 4.42 -3.29
CA TRP A 395 -31.25 5.13 -4.55
C TRP A 395 -32.46 6.06 -4.45
N GLU A 396 -33.57 5.60 -3.90
CA GLU A 396 -34.79 6.39 -3.71
C GLU A 396 -34.59 7.58 -2.76
N GLN A 397 -33.74 7.41 -1.74
CA GLN A 397 -33.45 8.47 -0.77
C GLN A 397 -32.33 9.42 -1.23
N SER A 398 -31.50 8.99 -2.16
CA SER A 398 -30.42 9.81 -2.68
C SER A 398 -30.98 10.86 -3.63
N GLN A 399 -30.86 12.14 -3.27
CA GLN A 399 -31.24 13.26 -4.13
C GLN A 399 -30.16 13.55 -5.17
N THR A 400 -29.69 12.53 -5.88
CA THR A 400 -28.68 12.69 -6.93
C THR A 400 -29.33 13.26 -8.20
N LYS A 401 -28.62 14.18 -8.86
CA LYS A 401 -29.12 14.81 -10.09
C LYS A 401 -29.05 13.82 -11.26
N ALA A 402 -30.11 13.73 -12.04
CA ALA A 402 -30.15 12.85 -13.22
C ALA A 402 -29.10 13.25 -14.27
N GLU A 403 -28.81 14.54 -14.41
CA GLU A 403 -27.81 15.08 -15.34
C GLU A 403 -26.37 14.78 -14.97
N ASN A 404 -26.12 14.40 -13.70
CA ASN A 404 -24.77 14.06 -13.23
C ASN A 404 -24.60 12.54 -13.19
N PHE A 405 -24.11 11.97 -14.29
CA PHE A 405 -23.93 10.52 -14.48
C PHE A 405 -22.95 9.89 -13.47
N LEU A 406 -22.05 10.68 -12.93
CA LEU A 406 -20.96 10.24 -12.03
C LEU A 406 -21.23 10.59 -10.56
N GLU A 407 -22.41 11.07 -10.23
CA GLU A 407 -22.85 11.25 -8.83
C GLU A 407 -23.47 9.96 -8.30
N ILE A 408 -22.78 9.29 -7.39
CA ILE A 408 -23.00 7.92 -6.96
C ILE A 408 -23.43 7.90 -5.50
N PRO A 409 -24.59 7.32 -5.14
CA PRO A 409 -24.97 7.10 -3.75
C PRO A 409 -24.10 5.97 -3.16
N LEU A 410 -23.33 6.28 -2.12
CA LEU A 410 -22.36 5.34 -1.55
C LEU A 410 -22.92 4.54 -0.38
N GLY A 411 -23.73 5.19 0.47
CA GLY A 411 -24.28 4.55 1.67
C GLY A 411 -25.05 5.52 2.54
N LYS A 412 -25.51 5.04 3.70
CA LYS A 412 -26.16 5.84 4.73
C LYS A 412 -25.21 6.17 5.86
N ALA A 413 -25.21 7.44 6.28
CA ALA A 413 -24.50 7.88 7.48
C ALA A 413 -25.21 7.33 8.75
N VAL A 414 -24.55 7.46 9.89
CA VAL A 414 -25.10 7.01 11.18
C VAL A 414 -26.43 7.66 11.52
N ASN A 415 -26.65 8.92 11.11
CA ASN A 415 -27.93 9.61 11.26
C ASN A 415 -29.01 9.18 10.25
N GLY A 416 -28.77 8.15 9.44
CA GLY A 416 -29.70 7.63 8.45
C GLY A 416 -29.76 8.40 7.13
N THR A 417 -29.05 9.51 6.98
CA THR A 417 -29.02 10.30 5.74
C THR A 417 -28.22 9.58 4.64
N ALA A 418 -28.74 9.57 3.42
CA ALA A 418 -28.01 9.07 2.27
C ALA A 418 -26.83 9.99 1.91
N ARG A 419 -25.67 9.42 1.68
CA ARG A 419 -24.47 10.13 1.22
C ARG A 419 -24.11 9.67 -0.17
N ALA A 420 -23.96 10.64 -1.06
CA ALA A 420 -23.45 10.43 -2.41
C ALA A 420 -22.08 11.10 -2.55
N PHE A 421 -21.27 10.61 -3.47
CA PHE A 421 -20.06 11.29 -3.90
C PHE A 421 -20.10 11.49 -5.41
N ASP A 422 -19.46 12.55 -5.87
CA ASP A 422 -19.40 12.93 -7.28
C ASP A 422 -18.00 12.64 -7.82
N LEU A 423 -17.91 11.59 -8.64
CA LEU A 423 -16.63 11.16 -9.23
C LEU A 423 -16.04 12.24 -10.16
N SER A 424 -16.85 13.15 -10.71
CA SER A 424 -16.35 14.28 -11.50
C SER A 424 -15.62 15.33 -10.65
N LYS A 425 -16.02 15.49 -9.39
CA LYS A 425 -15.38 16.38 -8.42
C LYS A 425 -14.24 15.70 -7.66
N MET A 426 -14.41 14.42 -7.34
CA MET A 426 -13.44 13.55 -6.67
C MET A 426 -12.96 12.48 -7.67
N PRO A 427 -12.07 12.81 -8.60
CA PRO A 427 -11.89 12.07 -9.86
C PRO A 427 -11.41 10.64 -9.71
N HIS A 428 -10.82 10.30 -8.58
CA HIS A 428 -10.25 8.99 -8.35
C HIS A 428 -10.58 8.53 -6.94
N LEU A 429 -10.96 7.25 -6.82
CA LEU A 429 -11.38 6.64 -5.57
C LEU A 429 -10.54 5.39 -5.29
N LEU A 430 -9.95 5.31 -4.11
CA LEU A 430 -9.32 4.11 -3.59
C LEU A 430 -10.31 3.39 -2.66
N VAL A 431 -10.54 2.10 -2.89
CA VAL A 431 -11.44 1.24 -2.11
C VAL A 431 -10.65 0.07 -1.55
N ALA A 432 -10.50 -0.02 -0.25
CA ALA A 432 -9.72 -1.10 0.35
C ALA A 432 -10.44 -1.74 1.55
N GLY A 433 -10.18 -3.05 1.79
CA GLY A 433 -10.74 -3.77 2.92
C GLY A 433 -10.53 -5.28 2.80
N SER A 434 -10.63 -5.99 3.92
CA SER A 434 -10.45 -7.45 3.96
C SER A 434 -11.56 -8.20 3.21
N THR A 435 -11.29 -9.45 2.87
CA THR A 435 -12.30 -10.33 2.23
C THR A 435 -13.56 -10.43 3.07
N GLY A 436 -14.73 -10.29 2.43
CA GLY A 436 -16.04 -10.32 3.10
C GLY A 436 -16.41 -9.03 3.84
N SER A 437 -15.62 -7.96 3.75
CA SER A 437 -15.92 -6.66 4.38
C SER A 437 -17.01 -5.87 3.67
N GLY A 438 -17.29 -6.15 2.38
CA GLY A 438 -18.30 -5.48 1.55
C GLY A 438 -17.71 -4.71 0.36
N LYS A 439 -16.39 -4.82 0.09
CA LYS A 439 -15.69 -4.13 -1.01
C LYS A 439 -16.33 -4.40 -2.38
N SER A 440 -16.49 -5.66 -2.77
CA SER A 440 -17.04 -6.06 -4.08
C SER A 440 -18.49 -5.61 -4.25
N VAL A 441 -19.29 -5.74 -3.18
CA VAL A 441 -20.69 -5.26 -3.20
C VAL A 441 -20.75 -3.74 -3.43
N ALA A 442 -19.86 -2.98 -2.81
CA ALA A 442 -19.81 -1.53 -3.03
C ALA A 442 -19.34 -1.16 -4.45
N VAL A 443 -18.35 -1.87 -5.00
CA VAL A 443 -17.93 -1.68 -6.40
C VAL A 443 -19.08 -1.98 -7.35
N ASN A 444 -19.82 -3.07 -7.16
CA ASN A 444 -21.01 -3.39 -7.92
C ASN A 444 -22.11 -2.31 -7.78
N GLY A 445 -22.30 -1.79 -6.56
CA GLY A 445 -23.22 -0.65 -6.32
C GLY A 445 -22.82 0.63 -7.07
N ILE A 446 -21.52 0.90 -7.17
CA ILE A 446 -20.99 2.04 -7.95
C ILE A 446 -21.27 1.83 -9.46
N ILE A 447 -20.95 0.65 -9.98
CA ILE A 447 -21.19 0.31 -11.40
C ILE A 447 -22.68 0.39 -11.71
N ALA A 448 -23.53 -0.25 -10.91
CA ALA A 448 -24.97 -0.22 -11.07
C ALA A 448 -25.53 1.22 -11.06
N SER A 449 -25.01 2.07 -10.16
CA SER A 449 -25.41 3.48 -10.08
C SER A 449 -25.12 4.25 -11.38
N ILE A 450 -24.01 3.99 -12.01
CA ILE A 450 -23.63 4.64 -13.28
C ILE A 450 -24.50 4.07 -14.41
N LEU A 451 -24.66 2.74 -14.48
CA LEU A 451 -25.47 2.08 -15.50
C LEU A 451 -26.95 2.51 -15.47
N MET A 452 -27.48 2.89 -14.30
CA MET A 452 -28.84 3.40 -14.15
C MET A 452 -29.01 4.87 -14.56
N LYS A 453 -27.91 5.61 -14.76
CA LYS A 453 -27.95 7.04 -15.09
C LYS A 453 -27.42 7.37 -16.47
N ALA A 454 -26.52 6.55 -16.99
CA ALA A 454 -25.76 6.87 -18.19
C ALA A 454 -26.01 5.86 -19.31
N ARG A 455 -26.08 6.38 -20.53
CA ARG A 455 -26.07 5.60 -21.74
C ARG A 455 -24.65 5.25 -22.17
N PRO A 456 -24.45 4.25 -23.06
CA PRO A 456 -23.14 3.85 -23.57
C PRO A 456 -22.36 4.94 -24.30
N ASP A 457 -23.05 5.95 -24.85
CA ASP A 457 -22.47 7.11 -25.51
C ASP A 457 -22.04 8.21 -24.50
N GLN A 458 -22.46 8.14 -23.25
CA GLN A 458 -22.18 9.12 -22.21
C GLN A 458 -21.08 8.66 -21.26
N VAL A 459 -21.06 7.36 -20.91
CA VAL A 459 -20.05 6.77 -20.02
C VAL A 459 -19.59 5.43 -20.59
N LYS A 460 -18.28 5.27 -20.67
CA LYS A 460 -17.60 4.02 -21.03
C LYS A 460 -16.78 3.49 -19.85
N PHE A 461 -16.68 2.16 -19.75
CA PHE A 461 -15.88 1.50 -18.73
C PHE A 461 -14.67 0.80 -19.33
N MET A 462 -13.57 0.82 -18.60
CA MET A 462 -12.47 -0.14 -18.71
C MET A 462 -12.34 -0.88 -17.40
N MET A 463 -12.58 -2.20 -17.43
CA MET A 463 -12.60 -3.04 -16.24
C MET A 463 -11.45 -4.03 -16.22
N VAL A 464 -10.81 -4.17 -15.05
CA VAL A 464 -9.69 -5.09 -14.81
C VAL A 464 -10.03 -5.97 -13.62
N ASP A 465 -10.11 -7.28 -13.88
CA ASP A 465 -10.41 -8.33 -12.87
C ASP A 465 -9.41 -9.51 -13.02
N PRO A 466 -8.25 -9.44 -12.36
CA PRO A 466 -7.26 -10.50 -12.46
C PRO A 466 -7.72 -11.85 -11.92
N LYS A 467 -8.77 -11.87 -11.10
CA LYS A 467 -9.31 -13.09 -10.46
C LYS A 467 -10.46 -13.73 -11.23
N MET A 468 -11.01 -13.06 -12.21
CA MET A 468 -12.17 -13.51 -13.01
C MET A 468 -13.43 -13.85 -12.17
N VAL A 469 -13.67 -13.13 -11.08
CA VAL A 469 -14.74 -13.47 -10.13
C VAL A 469 -15.81 -12.39 -10.06
N GLU A 470 -15.39 -11.12 -9.95
CA GLU A 470 -16.29 -10.04 -9.54
C GLU A 470 -16.86 -9.24 -10.73
N LEU A 471 -16.05 -8.96 -11.76
CA LEU A 471 -16.42 -8.08 -12.86
C LEU A 471 -16.77 -8.81 -14.16
N SER A 472 -16.54 -10.11 -14.23
CA SER A 472 -16.80 -10.91 -15.44
C SER A 472 -18.29 -10.92 -15.87
N VAL A 473 -19.22 -10.67 -14.95
CA VAL A 473 -20.65 -10.55 -15.22
C VAL A 473 -20.96 -9.40 -16.19
N TYR A 474 -20.14 -8.34 -16.18
CA TYR A 474 -20.30 -7.16 -17.03
C TYR A 474 -19.76 -7.32 -18.45
N ASN A 475 -19.09 -8.43 -18.81
CA ASN A 475 -18.69 -8.65 -20.20
C ASN A 475 -19.89 -8.49 -21.13
N ASP A 476 -19.63 -8.01 -22.34
CA ASP A 476 -20.61 -7.80 -23.43
C ASP A 476 -21.67 -6.71 -23.18
N ILE A 477 -21.53 -5.85 -22.16
CA ILE A 477 -22.36 -4.65 -22.08
C ILE A 477 -21.82 -3.56 -23.04
N PRO A 478 -22.69 -2.76 -23.68
CA PRO A 478 -22.28 -1.74 -24.65
C PRO A 478 -21.48 -0.59 -24.04
N HIS A 479 -21.39 -0.51 -22.71
CA HIS A 479 -20.60 0.47 -21.99
C HIS A 479 -19.10 0.10 -21.90
N LEU A 480 -18.70 -1.14 -22.21
CA LEU A 480 -17.29 -1.53 -22.16
C LEU A 480 -16.52 -1.01 -23.37
N LEU A 481 -15.28 -0.48 -23.14
CA LEU A 481 -14.32 -0.14 -24.20
C LEU A 481 -13.67 -1.40 -24.77
N ILE A 482 -13.32 -2.34 -23.91
CA ILE A 482 -12.74 -3.66 -24.25
C ILE A 482 -13.34 -4.70 -23.30
N PRO A 483 -13.24 -6.00 -23.62
CA PRO A 483 -13.61 -7.05 -22.68
C PRO A 483 -12.88 -6.89 -21.35
N VAL A 484 -13.48 -7.36 -20.25
CA VAL A 484 -12.85 -7.28 -18.92
C VAL A 484 -11.45 -7.90 -18.96
N VAL A 485 -10.45 -7.11 -18.62
CA VAL A 485 -9.03 -7.53 -18.70
C VAL A 485 -8.68 -8.39 -17.50
N THR A 486 -8.27 -9.62 -17.76
CA THR A 486 -7.98 -10.61 -16.70
C THR A 486 -6.48 -10.85 -16.49
N ASN A 487 -5.66 -10.60 -17.50
CA ASN A 487 -4.22 -10.76 -17.39
C ASN A 487 -3.57 -9.47 -16.85
N PRO A 488 -2.77 -9.53 -15.75
CA PRO A 488 -2.15 -8.34 -15.15
C PRO A 488 -1.20 -7.57 -16.10
N ARG A 489 -0.49 -8.24 -16.99
CA ARG A 489 0.38 -7.58 -17.98
C ARG A 489 -0.44 -6.86 -19.05
N LYS A 490 -1.54 -7.48 -19.52
CA LYS A 490 -2.48 -6.81 -20.42
C LYS A 490 -3.13 -5.60 -19.74
N ALA A 491 -3.43 -5.70 -18.44
CA ALA A 491 -3.99 -4.59 -17.66
C ALA A 491 -3.03 -3.39 -17.59
N SER A 492 -1.73 -3.61 -17.41
CA SER A 492 -0.73 -2.55 -17.45
C SER A 492 -0.72 -1.83 -18.81
N LYS A 493 -0.73 -2.58 -19.92
CA LYS A 493 -0.81 -1.99 -21.27
C LYS A 493 -2.13 -1.27 -21.52
N ALA A 494 -3.26 -1.82 -21.04
CA ALA A 494 -4.56 -1.18 -21.15
C ALA A 494 -4.62 0.15 -20.36
N LEU A 495 -4.03 0.21 -19.16
CA LEU A 495 -3.88 1.46 -18.42
C LEU A 495 -3.05 2.50 -19.18
N GLN A 496 -1.99 2.06 -19.87
CA GLN A 496 -1.19 2.96 -20.71
C GLN A 496 -2.02 3.50 -21.88
N LYS A 497 -2.88 2.67 -22.51
CA LYS A 497 -3.81 3.12 -23.56
C LYS A 497 -4.78 4.20 -23.06
N VAL A 498 -5.22 4.12 -21.81
CA VAL A 498 -6.05 5.20 -21.20
C VAL A 498 -5.23 6.47 -20.98
N VAL A 499 -3.94 6.36 -20.66
CA VAL A 499 -3.03 7.53 -20.60
C VAL A 499 -2.90 8.17 -21.98
N ASP A 500 -2.72 7.38 -23.02
CA ASP A 500 -2.60 7.85 -24.40
C ASP A 500 -3.91 8.56 -24.84
N GLU A 501 -5.08 8.00 -24.52
CA GLU A 501 -6.38 8.64 -24.79
C GLU A 501 -6.53 9.96 -24.03
N MET A 502 -6.10 10.01 -22.77
CA MET A 502 -6.08 11.27 -22.02
C MET A 502 -5.29 12.35 -22.76
N GLU A 503 -4.13 12.02 -23.31
CA GLU A 503 -3.29 12.96 -24.03
C GLU A 503 -3.91 13.37 -25.38
N ASN A 504 -4.49 12.42 -26.10
CA ASN A 504 -5.26 12.69 -27.30
C ASN A 504 -6.41 13.69 -27.04
N ARG A 505 -7.14 13.51 -25.93
CA ARG A 505 -8.19 14.46 -25.53
C ARG A 505 -7.64 15.86 -25.27
N TYR A 506 -6.49 15.98 -24.62
CA TYR A 506 -5.85 17.28 -24.42
C TYR A 506 -5.44 17.95 -25.75
N GLU A 507 -4.97 17.19 -26.73
CA GLU A 507 -4.69 17.74 -28.07
C GLU A 507 -5.97 18.23 -28.76
N LEU A 508 -7.08 17.48 -28.65
CA LEU A 508 -8.39 17.90 -29.16
C LEU A 508 -8.87 19.18 -28.47
N PHE A 509 -8.73 19.26 -27.13
CA PHE A 509 -9.12 20.44 -26.36
C PHE A 509 -8.31 21.68 -26.79
N ALA A 510 -7.02 21.51 -27.01
CA ALA A 510 -6.16 22.59 -27.50
C ALA A 510 -6.57 23.07 -28.90
N LYS A 511 -6.89 22.16 -29.82
CA LYS A 511 -7.35 22.49 -31.18
C LYS A 511 -8.68 23.26 -31.18
N VAL A 512 -9.61 22.90 -30.28
CA VAL A 512 -10.93 23.51 -30.16
C VAL A 512 -10.92 24.77 -29.26
N GLY A 513 -9.83 24.99 -28.49
CA GLY A 513 -9.69 26.10 -27.56
C GLY A 513 -10.54 25.97 -26.30
N VAL A 514 -10.66 24.76 -25.76
CA VAL A 514 -11.36 24.45 -24.52
C VAL A 514 -10.39 23.86 -23.49
N ARG A 515 -10.81 23.78 -22.22
CA ARG A 515 -9.93 23.33 -21.11
C ARG A 515 -10.31 21.97 -20.52
N ASN A 516 -11.50 21.46 -20.84
CA ASN A 516 -12.03 20.23 -20.26
C ASN A 516 -13.11 19.61 -21.17
N ILE A 517 -13.48 18.37 -20.84
CA ILE A 517 -14.49 17.59 -21.56
C ILE A 517 -15.86 18.29 -21.61
N ALA A 518 -16.29 18.93 -20.52
CA ALA A 518 -17.58 19.64 -20.50
C ALA A 518 -17.62 20.79 -21.50
N GLY A 519 -16.55 21.60 -21.57
CA GLY A 519 -16.42 22.66 -22.56
C GLY A 519 -16.31 22.14 -24.01
N PHE A 520 -15.68 20.97 -24.20
CA PHE A 520 -15.63 20.30 -25.50
C PHE A 520 -17.01 19.82 -25.93
N ASN A 521 -17.70 19.07 -25.09
CA ASN A 521 -19.02 18.54 -25.38
C ASN A 521 -20.05 19.65 -25.59
N ALA A 522 -20.00 20.74 -24.82
CA ALA A 522 -20.88 21.90 -25.04
C ALA A 522 -20.69 22.52 -26.44
N LYS A 523 -19.43 22.62 -26.92
CA LYS A 523 -19.16 23.08 -28.28
C LYS A 523 -19.60 22.12 -29.36
N VAL A 524 -19.49 20.80 -29.11
CA VAL A 524 -20.01 19.79 -30.02
C VAL A 524 -21.53 19.87 -30.10
N GLU A 525 -22.23 20.07 -28.99
CA GLU A 525 -23.69 20.28 -28.97
C GLU A 525 -24.09 21.56 -29.69
N GLU A 526 -23.36 22.68 -29.49
CA GLU A 526 -23.56 23.93 -30.21
C GLU A 526 -23.38 23.72 -31.73
N PHE A 527 -22.30 23.05 -32.14
CA PHE A 527 -22.05 22.71 -33.55
C PHE A 527 -23.16 21.82 -34.10
N ASN A 528 -23.59 20.81 -33.35
CA ASN A 528 -24.66 19.89 -33.76
C ASN A 528 -26.02 20.59 -33.90
N SER A 529 -26.26 21.67 -33.16
CA SER A 529 -27.46 22.49 -33.30
C SER A 529 -27.51 23.33 -34.55
N GLN A 530 -26.36 23.65 -35.14
CA GLN A 530 -26.17 24.56 -36.26
C GLN A 530 -25.78 23.87 -37.57
N SER A 531 -25.39 22.60 -37.55
CA SER A 531 -24.84 21.84 -38.68
C SER A 531 -25.72 20.61 -39.00
N GLU A 532 -25.81 20.29 -40.27
CA GLU A 532 -26.43 19.02 -40.74
C GLU A 532 -25.51 17.81 -40.41
N TYR A 533 -24.22 18.02 -40.29
CA TYR A 533 -23.24 16.99 -39.90
C TYR A 533 -23.07 16.99 -38.41
N LYS A 534 -23.50 15.90 -37.74
CA LYS A 534 -23.41 15.75 -36.27
C LYS A 534 -22.09 15.13 -35.88
N GLN A 535 -21.46 15.67 -34.84
CA GLN A 535 -20.30 15.11 -34.18
C GLN A 535 -20.72 14.42 -32.89
N ILE A 536 -20.01 13.36 -32.51
CA ILE A 536 -20.29 12.60 -31.30
C ILE A 536 -19.55 13.25 -30.11
N PRO A 537 -20.25 13.62 -29.03
CA PRO A 537 -19.62 14.07 -27.79
C PRO A 537 -18.68 13.01 -27.22
N LEU A 538 -17.62 13.43 -26.54
CA LEU A 538 -16.71 12.50 -25.87
C LEU A 538 -17.39 11.90 -24.62
N PRO A 539 -17.39 10.57 -24.46
CA PRO A 539 -17.88 9.93 -23.25
C PRO A 539 -16.92 10.13 -22.08
N PHE A 540 -17.43 10.11 -20.86
CA PHE A 540 -16.60 9.89 -19.67
C PHE A 540 -16.06 8.46 -19.71
N ILE A 541 -14.84 8.26 -19.20
CA ILE A 541 -14.22 6.93 -19.06
C ILE A 541 -14.03 6.65 -17.58
N VAL A 542 -14.55 5.51 -17.13
CA VAL A 542 -14.38 5.03 -15.75
C VAL A 542 -13.55 3.75 -15.77
N VAL A 543 -12.33 3.85 -15.26
CA VAL A 543 -11.41 2.72 -15.11
C VAL A 543 -11.64 2.07 -13.76
N ILE A 544 -11.91 0.78 -13.73
CA ILE A 544 -12.18 0.01 -12.51
C ILE A 544 -11.18 -1.14 -12.41
N VAL A 545 -10.42 -1.16 -11.31
CA VAL A 545 -9.49 -2.25 -10.99
C VAL A 545 -9.98 -2.92 -9.71
N ASP A 546 -10.39 -4.20 -9.79
CA ASP A 546 -10.93 -4.92 -8.63
C ASP A 546 -9.84 -5.32 -7.63
N GLU A 547 -8.65 -5.72 -8.10
CA GLU A 547 -7.55 -6.09 -7.22
C GLU A 547 -6.22 -5.48 -7.70
N LEU A 548 -5.92 -4.30 -7.18
CA LEU A 548 -4.68 -3.59 -7.51
C LEU A 548 -3.43 -4.38 -7.09
N ALA A 549 -3.51 -5.14 -5.99
CA ALA A 549 -2.37 -5.91 -5.49
C ALA A 549 -1.84 -6.91 -6.53
N ASP A 550 -2.72 -7.55 -7.29
CA ASP A 550 -2.32 -8.56 -8.27
C ASP A 550 -1.61 -7.91 -9.48
N LEU A 551 -1.95 -6.66 -9.82
CA LEU A 551 -1.24 -5.88 -10.83
C LEU A 551 0.13 -5.43 -10.33
N MET A 552 0.19 -4.91 -9.08
CA MET A 552 1.43 -4.44 -8.47
C MET A 552 2.46 -5.56 -8.24
N MET A 553 2.02 -6.81 -8.12
CA MET A 553 2.93 -7.97 -8.02
C MET A 553 3.61 -8.33 -9.34
N VAL A 554 3.03 -7.94 -10.49
CA VAL A 554 3.49 -8.39 -11.82
C VAL A 554 4.15 -7.25 -12.60
N ALA A 555 3.58 -6.04 -12.54
CA ALA A 555 3.99 -4.88 -13.34
C ALA A 555 3.91 -3.59 -12.49
N SER A 556 4.57 -3.61 -11.32
CA SER A 556 4.43 -2.55 -10.29
C SER A 556 4.75 -1.17 -10.84
N LYS A 557 5.87 -1.02 -11.53
CA LYS A 557 6.33 0.29 -11.99
C LYS A 557 5.43 0.88 -13.07
N GLU A 558 5.08 0.09 -14.07
CA GLU A 558 4.25 0.54 -15.19
C GLU A 558 2.84 0.89 -14.74
N VAL A 559 2.28 0.10 -13.81
CA VAL A 559 0.96 0.35 -13.21
C VAL A 559 0.99 1.60 -12.34
N GLU A 560 2.00 1.75 -11.48
CA GLU A 560 2.15 2.93 -10.63
C GLU A 560 2.32 4.21 -11.47
N ASP A 561 3.19 4.19 -12.49
CA ASP A 561 3.42 5.33 -13.38
C ASP A 561 2.13 5.75 -14.12
N ALA A 562 1.36 4.78 -14.64
CA ALA A 562 0.08 5.04 -15.29
C ALA A 562 -0.95 5.65 -14.32
N ILE A 563 -1.08 5.11 -13.11
CA ILE A 563 -1.99 5.62 -12.07
C ILE A 563 -1.61 7.06 -11.67
N ILE A 564 -0.31 7.34 -11.49
CA ILE A 564 0.17 8.68 -11.15
C ILE A 564 -0.17 9.66 -12.27
N ARG A 565 0.09 9.29 -13.53
CA ARG A 565 -0.13 10.16 -14.69
C ARG A 565 -1.62 10.47 -14.87
N LEU A 566 -2.49 9.46 -14.76
CA LEU A 566 -3.93 9.65 -14.76
C LEU A 566 -4.38 10.48 -13.55
N GLY A 567 -3.89 10.18 -12.35
CA GLY A 567 -4.25 10.92 -11.13
C GLY A 567 -3.96 12.42 -11.20
N GLN A 568 -2.91 12.80 -11.92
CA GLN A 568 -2.51 14.22 -12.05
C GLN A 568 -3.34 15.00 -13.07
N LYS A 569 -3.80 14.37 -14.16
CA LYS A 569 -4.35 15.10 -15.31
C LYS A 569 -5.73 14.62 -15.78
N ALA A 570 -6.13 13.38 -15.49
CA ALA A 570 -7.28 12.74 -16.14
C ALA A 570 -8.63 13.41 -15.86
N ARG A 571 -8.77 14.14 -14.73
CA ARG A 571 -10.02 14.81 -14.34
C ARG A 571 -10.58 15.72 -15.45
N ALA A 572 -9.76 16.59 -16.02
CA ALA A 572 -10.21 17.51 -17.07
C ALA A 572 -10.53 16.81 -18.40
N ALA A 573 -9.88 15.66 -18.65
CA ALA A 573 -10.17 14.81 -19.80
C ALA A 573 -11.43 13.94 -19.64
N GLY A 574 -12.10 13.96 -18.47
CA GLY A 574 -13.27 13.14 -18.16
C GLY A 574 -12.94 11.66 -17.95
N ILE A 575 -11.75 11.37 -17.41
CA ILE A 575 -11.29 10.01 -17.12
C ILE A 575 -11.13 9.86 -15.61
N HIS A 576 -11.72 8.82 -15.06
CA HIS A 576 -11.83 8.59 -13.64
C HIS A 576 -11.39 7.18 -13.27
N MET A 577 -10.79 6.98 -12.09
CA MET A 577 -10.32 5.67 -11.64
C MET A 577 -10.99 5.25 -10.32
N ILE A 578 -11.35 3.98 -10.24
CA ILE A 578 -11.75 3.29 -9.01
C ILE A 578 -10.78 2.13 -8.82
N LEU A 579 -9.88 2.30 -7.86
CA LEU A 579 -8.84 1.32 -7.56
C LEU A 579 -9.23 0.55 -6.31
N ALA A 580 -9.47 -0.75 -6.43
CA ALA A 580 -9.85 -1.56 -5.31
C ALA A 580 -8.76 -2.59 -4.95
N THR A 581 -8.65 -2.94 -3.65
CA THR A 581 -7.73 -3.98 -3.18
C THR A 581 -8.19 -4.60 -1.87
N GLN A 582 -7.97 -5.94 -1.74
CA GLN A 582 -8.15 -6.68 -0.49
C GLN A 582 -6.87 -6.74 0.35
N ARG A 583 -5.73 -6.26 -0.19
CA ARG A 583 -4.42 -6.28 0.47
C ARG A 583 -3.91 -4.85 0.70
N PRO A 584 -4.33 -4.20 1.79
CA PRO A 584 -3.95 -2.81 2.07
C PRO A 584 -2.52 -2.72 2.65
N SER A 585 -1.51 -3.17 1.89
CA SER A 585 -0.10 -3.04 2.24
C SER A 585 0.52 -1.79 1.61
N VAL A 586 1.64 -1.31 2.16
CA VAL A 586 2.35 -0.13 1.65
C VAL A 586 2.92 -0.37 0.25
N ASP A 587 3.24 -1.62 -0.08
CA ASP A 587 3.73 -2.02 -1.41
C ASP A 587 2.65 -1.94 -2.49
N VAL A 588 1.36 -2.04 -2.09
CA VAL A 588 0.20 -1.92 -2.99
C VAL A 588 -0.33 -0.49 -3.01
N ILE A 589 -0.49 0.12 -1.83
CA ILE A 589 -1.00 1.49 -1.66
C ILE A 589 0.19 2.38 -1.29
N SER A 590 1.02 2.68 -2.29
CA SER A 590 2.21 3.51 -2.09
C SER A 590 1.86 4.96 -1.74
N GLY A 591 2.85 5.69 -1.20
CA GLY A 591 2.68 7.12 -0.93
C GLY A 591 2.38 7.94 -2.20
N LEU A 592 2.87 7.51 -3.36
CA LEU A 592 2.64 8.17 -4.65
C LEU A 592 1.20 7.94 -5.14
N ILE A 593 0.68 6.73 -5.01
CA ILE A 593 -0.73 6.43 -5.32
C ILE A 593 -1.64 7.25 -4.41
N LYS A 594 -1.38 7.29 -3.10
CA LYS A 594 -2.18 8.07 -2.13
C LYS A 594 -2.19 9.58 -2.41
N ALA A 595 -1.09 10.12 -2.89
CA ALA A 595 -0.98 11.54 -3.24
C ALA A 595 -1.83 11.91 -4.48
N ASN A 596 -2.05 10.96 -5.38
CA ASN A 596 -2.78 11.18 -6.64
C ASN A 596 -4.21 10.62 -6.63
N VAL A 597 -4.56 9.80 -5.64
CA VAL A 597 -5.90 9.24 -5.39
C VAL A 597 -6.35 9.65 -3.98
N PRO A 598 -6.80 10.90 -3.80
CA PRO A 598 -7.00 11.45 -2.46
C PRO A 598 -8.30 10.99 -1.78
N SER A 599 -9.34 10.64 -2.54
CA SER A 599 -10.60 10.14 -1.98
C SER A 599 -10.50 8.64 -1.70
N ARG A 600 -10.91 8.21 -0.51
CA ARG A 600 -10.66 6.85 -0.04
C ARG A 600 -11.85 6.27 0.71
N VAL A 601 -12.10 4.99 0.48
CA VAL A 601 -13.06 4.17 1.22
C VAL A 601 -12.30 3.03 1.87
N ALA A 602 -12.38 2.92 3.18
CA ALA A 602 -11.89 1.78 3.92
C ALA A 602 -13.06 0.97 4.47
N PHE A 603 -13.16 -0.26 4.08
CA PHE A 603 -13.98 -1.28 4.73
C PHE A 603 -13.21 -1.88 5.91
N ALA A 604 -13.86 -2.81 6.65
CA ALA A 604 -13.22 -3.48 7.78
C ALA A 604 -11.88 -4.12 7.39
N VAL A 605 -10.86 -3.87 8.21
CA VAL A 605 -9.51 -4.42 8.10
C VAL A 605 -9.10 -5.12 9.39
N SER A 606 -8.03 -5.90 9.35
CA SER A 606 -7.59 -6.71 10.49
C SER A 606 -6.73 -5.93 11.50
N SER A 607 -6.11 -4.82 11.09
CA SER A 607 -5.20 -4.08 11.97
C SER A 607 -5.30 -2.56 11.79
N GLY A 608 -4.94 -1.80 12.84
CA GLY A 608 -4.80 -0.36 12.76
C GLY A 608 -3.70 0.09 11.80
N THR A 609 -2.71 -0.77 11.49
CA THR A 609 -1.70 -0.51 10.47
C THR A 609 -2.31 -0.48 9.08
N ASP A 610 -3.21 -1.43 8.77
CA ASP A 610 -3.93 -1.46 7.50
C ASP A 610 -4.84 -0.24 7.35
N SER A 611 -5.53 0.16 8.44
CA SER A 611 -6.33 1.40 8.46
C SER A 611 -5.49 2.63 8.12
N ARG A 612 -4.31 2.77 8.76
CA ARG A 612 -3.38 3.88 8.45
C ARG A 612 -2.84 3.81 7.04
N THR A 613 -2.63 2.64 6.49
CA THR A 613 -2.18 2.49 5.09
C THR A 613 -3.22 3.05 4.13
N ILE A 614 -4.52 2.85 4.41
CA ILE A 614 -5.61 3.34 3.55
C ILE A 614 -5.92 4.81 3.84
N LEU A 615 -6.24 5.16 5.10
CA LEU A 615 -6.86 6.42 5.51
C LEU A 615 -5.87 7.44 6.09
N ASP A 616 -4.61 7.05 6.34
CA ASP A 616 -3.61 7.77 7.15
C ASP A 616 -4.00 7.92 8.63
N GLU A 617 -5.09 7.27 9.08
CA GLU A 617 -5.59 7.27 10.46
C GLU A 617 -6.19 5.91 10.86
N ASN A 618 -6.34 5.68 12.16
CA ASN A 618 -6.97 4.47 12.69
C ASN A 618 -8.50 4.56 12.57
N GLY A 619 -9.18 3.40 12.64
CA GLY A 619 -10.63 3.31 12.75
C GLY A 619 -11.26 2.24 11.87
N ALA A 620 -10.64 1.88 10.74
CA ALA A 620 -11.19 0.84 9.89
C ALA A 620 -11.05 -0.57 10.50
N GLU A 621 -10.14 -0.79 11.45
CA GLU A 621 -10.02 -2.01 12.24
C GLU A 621 -11.19 -2.20 13.23
N LYS A 622 -11.95 -1.13 13.52
CA LYS A 622 -13.13 -1.14 14.42
C LYS A 622 -14.46 -1.24 13.65
N LEU A 623 -14.41 -1.44 12.36
CA LEU A 623 -15.60 -1.61 11.53
C LEU A 623 -16.16 -3.03 11.65
N LEU A 624 -17.48 -3.14 11.47
CA LEU A 624 -18.22 -4.38 11.69
C LEU A 624 -18.15 -5.36 10.51
N GLY A 625 -17.69 -4.89 9.33
CA GLY A 625 -17.81 -5.62 8.07
C GLY A 625 -19.22 -5.50 7.44
N ARG A 626 -19.52 -6.30 6.43
CA ARG A 626 -20.81 -6.32 5.75
C ARG A 626 -21.27 -4.94 5.23
N GLY A 627 -20.34 -4.20 4.65
CA GLY A 627 -20.61 -2.88 4.09
C GLY A 627 -20.42 -1.71 5.04
N ASP A 628 -20.07 -1.94 6.30
CA ASP A 628 -19.66 -0.87 7.21
C ASP A 628 -18.31 -0.31 6.77
N MET A 629 -18.21 0.98 6.52
CA MET A 629 -17.04 1.63 5.91
C MET A 629 -16.77 3.01 6.48
N LEU A 630 -15.53 3.45 6.32
CA LEU A 630 -15.10 4.83 6.52
C LEU A 630 -14.82 5.45 5.14
N PHE A 631 -15.53 6.50 4.80
CA PHE A 631 -15.32 7.30 3.60
C PHE A 631 -14.60 8.59 3.93
N LYS A 632 -13.45 8.81 3.29
CA LYS A 632 -12.65 10.03 3.40
C LYS A 632 -12.66 10.76 2.05
N PRO A 633 -13.57 11.70 1.85
CA PRO A 633 -13.56 12.55 0.67
C PRO A 633 -12.39 13.55 0.71
N ILE A 634 -12.07 14.16 -0.42
CA ILE A 634 -10.97 15.13 -0.54
C ILE A 634 -11.22 16.43 0.22
N ASP A 635 -12.47 16.80 0.39
CA ASP A 635 -12.94 18.06 0.99
C ASP A 635 -13.19 17.96 2.52
N GLU A 636 -13.08 16.77 3.10
CA GLU A 636 -13.22 16.54 4.54
C GLU A 636 -11.90 16.04 5.15
N ASN A 637 -11.52 16.61 6.30
CA ASN A 637 -10.27 16.25 6.98
C ASN A 637 -10.36 14.89 7.70
N HIS A 638 -11.56 14.46 8.09
CA HIS A 638 -11.80 13.22 8.81
C HIS A 638 -12.75 12.30 8.05
N PRO A 639 -12.57 10.98 8.13
CA PRO A 639 -13.46 10.05 7.47
C PRO A 639 -14.84 10.02 8.15
N VAL A 640 -15.86 9.89 7.33
CA VAL A 640 -17.24 9.71 7.75
C VAL A 640 -17.60 8.24 7.74
N ARG A 641 -18.22 7.73 8.80
CA ARG A 641 -18.70 6.34 8.85
C ARG A 641 -20.02 6.22 8.09
N LEU A 642 -20.05 5.28 7.16
CA LEU A 642 -21.22 4.99 6.34
C LEU A 642 -21.51 3.48 6.38
N GLN A 643 -22.79 3.13 6.30
CA GLN A 643 -23.23 1.79 5.95
C GLN A 643 -23.48 1.75 4.46
N GLY A 644 -22.65 1.00 3.72
CA GLY A 644 -22.79 0.80 2.29
C GLY A 644 -24.08 0.06 1.94
N SER A 645 -24.60 0.32 0.75
CA SER A 645 -25.77 -0.40 0.26
C SER A 645 -25.41 -1.82 -0.13
N PHE A 646 -26.40 -2.69 0.04
CA PHE A 646 -26.34 -4.08 -0.41
C PHE A 646 -27.09 -4.20 -1.75
N ILE A 647 -26.37 -4.68 -2.76
CA ILE A 647 -26.93 -5.14 -4.04
C ILE A 647 -26.63 -6.63 -4.17
N SER A 648 -27.60 -7.43 -4.55
CA SER A 648 -27.39 -8.87 -4.74
C SER A 648 -26.84 -9.17 -6.14
N ASP A 649 -26.21 -10.33 -6.29
CA ASP A 649 -25.70 -10.80 -7.59
C ASP A 649 -26.86 -10.95 -8.59
N ASP A 650 -28.03 -11.42 -8.14
CA ASP A 650 -29.25 -11.49 -8.96
C ASP A 650 -29.75 -10.11 -9.47
N ASP A 651 -29.58 -9.04 -8.63
CA ASP A 651 -29.93 -7.67 -9.04
C ASP A 651 -28.95 -7.17 -10.12
N VAL A 652 -27.66 -7.45 -9.95
CA VAL A 652 -26.63 -7.10 -10.94
C VAL A 652 -26.88 -7.83 -12.25
N GLU A 653 -27.15 -9.14 -12.21
CA GLU A 653 -27.48 -9.92 -13.41
C GLU A 653 -28.70 -9.40 -14.14
N ARG A 654 -29.78 -9.00 -13.41
CA ARG A 654 -30.96 -8.41 -14.03
C ARG A 654 -30.67 -7.10 -14.75
N ILE A 655 -29.85 -6.21 -14.16
CA ILE A 655 -29.45 -4.97 -14.80
C ILE A 655 -28.62 -5.27 -16.06
N VAL A 656 -27.60 -6.13 -15.93
CA VAL A 656 -26.71 -6.50 -17.04
C VAL A 656 -27.49 -7.13 -18.19
N ASN A 657 -28.37 -8.09 -17.89
CA ASN A 657 -29.22 -8.74 -18.90
C ASN A 657 -30.16 -7.74 -19.58
N PHE A 658 -30.78 -6.83 -18.82
CA PHE A 658 -31.59 -5.76 -19.38
C PHE A 658 -30.80 -4.88 -20.37
N ILE A 659 -29.57 -4.53 -20.04
CA ILE A 659 -28.71 -3.71 -20.90
C ILE A 659 -28.30 -4.48 -22.16
N LYS A 660 -27.87 -5.74 -22.03
CA LYS A 660 -27.45 -6.60 -23.14
C LYS A 660 -28.58 -6.86 -24.16
N THR A 661 -29.85 -6.84 -23.73
CA THR A 661 -30.95 -7.00 -24.65
C THR A 661 -31.20 -5.78 -25.55
N GLN A 662 -30.64 -4.63 -25.25
CA GLN A 662 -30.86 -3.38 -25.99
C GLN A 662 -29.75 -3.09 -27.02
N ALA A 663 -28.51 -3.43 -26.76
CA ALA A 663 -27.42 -3.20 -27.67
C ALA A 663 -26.26 -4.19 -27.39
N ASP A 664 -25.60 -4.63 -28.46
CA ASP A 664 -24.41 -5.44 -28.40
C ASP A 664 -23.21 -4.58 -27.97
N ALA A 665 -22.16 -5.22 -27.43
CA ALA A 665 -20.92 -4.55 -27.11
C ALA A 665 -20.21 -4.09 -28.39
N ASP A 666 -19.84 -2.82 -28.45
CA ASP A 666 -19.03 -2.23 -29.51
C ASP A 666 -17.65 -1.90 -28.92
N TYR A 667 -16.72 -2.87 -29.04
CA TYR A 667 -15.38 -2.75 -28.48
C TYR A 667 -14.50 -1.87 -29.35
N ASP A 668 -13.71 -1.01 -28.71
CA ASP A 668 -12.78 -0.11 -29.37
C ASP A 668 -11.40 -0.76 -29.48
N GLU A 669 -11.01 -1.16 -30.67
CA GLU A 669 -9.72 -1.80 -30.97
C GLU A 669 -8.51 -0.92 -30.57
N SER A 670 -8.67 0.40 -30.46
CA SER A 670 -7.59 1.30 -30.07
C SER A 670 -7.13 1.08 -28.61
N PHE A 671 -8.02 0.56 -27.76
CA PHE A 671 -7.76 0.23 -26.38
C PHE A 671 -7.30 -1.24 -26.18
N ASP A 672 -7.35 -2.09 -27.23
CA ASP A 672 -6.89 -3.46 -27.10
C ASP A 672 -5.39 -3.50 -26.79
N PRO A 673 -4.97 -4.11 -25.67
CA PRO A 673 -3.55 -4.26 -25.31
C PRO A 673 -2.78 -5.22 -26.22
N GLY A 674 -3.42 -5.88 -27.20
CA GLY A 674 -2.82 -6.83 -28.12
C GLY A 674 -2.45 -8.18 -27.47
N GLU A 675 -1.94 -9.12 -28.29
CA GLU A 675 -1.43 -10.39 -27.78
C GLU A 675 -0.07 -10.20 -27.11
N ILE A 676 0.06 -10.73 -25.90
CA ILE A 676 1.35 -10.82 -25.21
C ILE A 676 1.89 -12.22 -25.51
N SER A 677 2.99 -12.30 -26.25
CA SER A 677 3.70 -13.58 -26.39
C SER A 677 4.19 -14.04 -25.00
N GLU A 678 3.87 -15.26 -24.61
CA GLU A 678 4.22 -15.83 -23.29
C GLU A 678 5.74 -15.91 -23.03
N ASN A 679 6.56 -15.60 -24.04
CA ASN A 679 8.03 -15.60 -23.97
C ASN A 679 8.67 -14.25 -23.58
N GLU A 680 7.89 -13.20 -23.30
CA GLU A 680 8.41 -11.91 -22.79
C GLU A 680 8.50 -11.89 -21.26
N GLY A 681 8.99 -12.95 -20.65
CA GLY A 681 9.54 -12.96 -19.32
C GLY A 681 11.01 -12.59 -19.38
N GLU A 682 11.36 -11.39 -18.95
CA GLU A 682 12.68 -10.75 -18.94
C GLU A 682 13.03 -10.03 -20.26
N PHE A 683 13.10 -8.69 -20.15
CA PHE A 683 13.59 -7.72 -21.14
C PHE A 683 12.62 -7.30 -22.25
N SER A 684 11.83 -6.25 -21.98
CA SER A 684 11.46 -5.33 -23.06
C SER A 684 11.53 -3.89 -22.58
N ASP A 685 12.61 -3.26 -22.98
CA ASP A 685 12.60 -1.83 -23.23
C ASP A 685 12.64 -1.68 -24.76
N GLY A 686 11.56 -1.18 -25.36
CA GLY A 686 11.47 -0.46 -26.62
C GLY A 686 11.70 -1.19 -27.93
N ASP A 687 10.66 -1.15 -28.73
CA ASP A 687 10.69 -0.96 -30.19
C ASP A 687 10.96 -2.15 -31.12
N ALA A 688 9.98 -2.42 -32.01
CA ALA A 688 10.07 -3.34 -33.15
C ALA A 688 10.91 -2.79 -34.34
N GLY A 689 11.90 -1.97 -34.06
CA GLY A 689 12.98 -1.57 -34.94
C GLY A 689 14.28 -1.80 -34.19
N GLY A 690 15.21 -2.63 -34.71
CA GLY A 690 16.47 -3.00 -34.06
C GLY A 690 17.15 -1.82 -33.35
N ASP A 691 18.01 -2.11 -32.37
CA ASP A 691 18.68 -1.08 -31.56
C ASP A 691 19.24 0.02 -32.48
N PRO A 692 18.92 1.31 -32.26
CA PRO A 692 19.42 2.42 -33.10
C PRO A 692 20.93 2.41 -33.33
N LEU A 693 21.68 1.79 -32.40
CA LEU A 693 23.13 1.65 -32.49
C LEU A 693 23.58 0.34 -33.19
N PHE A 694 22.64 -0.45 -33.74
CA PHE A 694 22.97 -1.70 -34.40
C PHE A 694 23.91 -1.53 -35.61
N GLU A 695 23.65 -0.55 -36.49
CA GLU A 695 24.52 -0.30 -37.67
C GLU A 695 25.89 0.26 -37.26
N GLU A 696 25.96 1.04 -36.19
CA GLU A 696 27.23 1.52 -35.65
C GLU A 696 28.01 0.37 -34.99
N ALA A 697 27.34 -0.51 -34.25
CA ALA A 697 27.94 -1.68 -33.64
C ALA A 697 28.45 -2.68 -34.73
N LYS A 698 27.69 -2.86 -35.80
CA LYS A 698 28.05 -3.69 -36.97
C LYS A 698 29.30 -3.14 -37.68
N SER A 699 29.31 -1.85 -37.97
CA SER A 699 30.45 -1.17 -38.59
C SER A 699 31.71 -1.29 -37.72
N LEU A 700 31.58 -1.08 -36.42
CA LEU A 700 32.67 -1.17 -35.45
C LEU A 700 33.25 -2.60 -35.37
N VAL A 701 32.40 -3.64 -35.39
CA VAL A 701 32.81 -5.05 -35.32
C VAL A 701 33.49 -5.47 -36.60
N ILE A 702 33.01 -5.04 -37.74
CA ILE A 702 33.65 -5.32 -39.05
C ILE A 702 35.00 -4.61 -39.17
N GLU A 703 35.09 -3.31 -38.80
CA GLU A 703 36.32 -2.56 -38.87
C GLU A 703 37.41 -3.09 -37.92
N THR A 704 37.03 -3.47 -36.71
CA THR A 704 37.99 -3.94 -35.71
C THR A 704 38.30 -5.43 -35.80
N GLN A 705 37.50 -6.20 -36.55
CA GLN A 705 37.58 -7.66 -36.66
C GLN A 705 37.57 -8.36 -35.27
N LYS A 706 36.93 -7.73 -34.30
CA LYS A 706 36.79 -8.26 -32.94
C LYS A 706 35.37 -8.01 -32.44
N ALA A 707 34.70 -9.05 -31.97
CA ALA A 707 33.38 -8.96 -31.39
C ALA A 707 33.39 -9.34 -29.90
N SER A 708 33.24 -8.37 -29.03
CA SER A 708 33.08 -8.58 -27.58
C SER A 708 32.20 -7.52 -26.94
N ALA A 709 31.33 -7.92 -26.00
CA ALA A 709 30.43 -7.00 -25.29
C ALA A 709 31.21 -5.84 -24.62
N SER A 710 32.38 -6.11 -24.03
CA SER A 710 33.20 -5.08 -23.40
C SER A 710 33.84 -4.09 -24.39
N MET A 711 34.01 -4.44 -25.65
CA MET A 711 34.46 -3.52 -26.69
C MET A 711 33.29 -2.60 -27.13
N ILE A 712 32.14 -3.17 -27.39
CA ILE A 712 30.91 -2.44 -27.75
C ILE A 712 30.56 -1.47 -26.61
N GLN A 713 30.57 -1.92 -25.37
CA GLN A 713 30.31 -1.11 -24.19
C GLN A 713 31.22 0.15 -24.14
N ARG A 714 32.53 -0.02 -24.35
CA ARG A 714 33.48 1.09 -24.28
C ARG A 714 33.44 2.03 -25.47
N ARG A 715 33.22 1.51 -26.66
CA ARG A 715 33.28 2.31 -27.90
C ARG A 715 31.99 3.09 -28.14
N LEU A 716 30.84 2.44 -27.87
CA LEU A 716 29.52 3.06 -28.03
C LEU A 716 28.99 3.70 -26.73
N SER A 717 29.76 3.64 -25.63
CA SER A 717 29.37 4.20 -24.33
C SER A 717 28.01 3.71 -23.81
N VAL A 718 27.71 2.41 -24.03
CA VAL A 718 26.45 1.77 -23.64
C VAL A 718 26.63 0.91 -22.39
N GLY A 719 25.54 0.61 -21.66
CA GLY A 719 25.58 -0.32 -20.53
C GLY A 719 25.87 -1.76 -20.95
N PHE A 720 26.36 -2.61 -20.02
CA PHE A 720 26.72 -4.00 -20.29
C PHE A 720 25.57 -4.80 -20.92
N ASN A 721 24.35 -4.67 -20.39
CA ASN A 721 23.17 -5.40 -20.91
C ASN A 721 22.84 -5.01 -22.36
N ARG A 722 22.91 -3.70 -22.70
CA ARG A 722 22.68 -3.24 -24.07
C ARG A 722 23.77 -3.72 -25.02
N ALA A 723 25.03 -3.72 -24.57
CA ALA A 723 26.14 -4.26 -25.35
C ALA A 723 25.99 -5.78 -25.63
N THR A 724 25.46 -6.53 -24.66
CA THR A 724 25.19 -7.97 -24.84
C THR A 724 24.07 -8.19 -25.84
N ARG A 725 22.99 -7.41 -25.79
CA ARG A 725 21.88 -7.47 -26.76
C ARG A 725 22.35 -7.14 -28.18
N LEU A 726 23.14 -6.09 -28.35
CA LEU A 726 23.76 -5.78 -29.65
C LEU A 726 24.63 -6.91 -30.17
N MET A 727 25.32 -7.66 -29.31
CA MET A 727 26.07 -8.86 -29.68
C MET A 727 25.16 -10.00 -30.14
N GLU A 728 23.98 -10.15 -29.57
CA GLU A 728 22.97 -11.15 -29.96
C GLU A 728 22.31 -10.76 -31.29
N GLU A 729 21.96 -9.49 -31.48
CA GLU A 729 21.45 -8.99 -32.76
C GLU A 729 22.46 -9.14 -33.88
N LEU A 730 23.76 -8.90 -33.64
CA LEU A 730 24.83 -9.11 -34.60
C LEU A 730 25.03 -10.60 -34.95
N GLU A 731 24.79 -11.51 -34.01
CA GLU A 731 24.80 -12.95 -34.26
C GLU A 731 23.59 -13.36 -35.08
N MET A 732 22.39 -12.93 -34.76
CA MET A 732 21.16 -13.19 -35.55
C MET A 732 21.24 -12.62 -36.94
N ALA A 733 21.90 -11.49 -37.14
CA ALA A 733 22.18 -10.92 -38.47
C ALA A 733 23.31 -11.61 -39.22
N GLY A 734 23.94 -12.63 -38.63
CA GLY A 734 25.04 -13.38 -39.30
C GLY A 734 26.34 -12.58 -39.48
N VAL A 735 26.52 -11.50 -38.70
CA VAL A 735 27.73 -10.66 -38.72
C VAL A 735 28.85 -11.33 -37.90
N ILE A 736 28.48 -11.99 -36.81
CA ILE A 736 29.41 -12.67 -35.90
C ILE A 736 28.95 -14.11 -35.65
N GLY A 737 29.90 -14.97 -35.27
CA GLY A 737 29.64 -16.36 -34.94
C GLY A 737 29.16 -16.57 -33.51
N PRO A 738 28.71 -17.80 -33.17
CA PRO A 738 28.21 -18.14 -31.85
C PRO A 738 29.29 -18.00 -30.76
N ALA A 739 28.84 -17.90 -29.50
CA ALA A 739 29.74 -17.75 -28.38
C ALA A 739 30.59 -18.99 -28.11
N GLU A 740 31.90 -18.86 -28.14
CA GLU A 740 32.87 -19.89 -27.80
C GLU A 740 33.54 -19.60 -26.45
N GLY A 741 32.78 -19.73 -25.35
CA GLY A 741 33.27 -19.46 -23.98
C GLY A 741 33.59 -17.99 -23.74
N THR A 742 34.72 -17.66 -23.11
CA THR A 742 35.14 -16.30 -22.75
C THR A 742 35.92 -15.54 -23.81
N LYS A 743 36.14 -16.13 -24.97
CA LYS A 743 36.90 -15.50 -26.07
C LYS A 743 36.01 -14.58 -26.89
N PRO A 744 36.58 -13.50 -27.50
CA PRO A 744 35.86 -12.68 -28.45
C PRO A 744 35.28 -13.55 -29.58
N ARG A 745 34.03 -13.30 -30.00
CA ARG A 745 33.37 -14.03 -31.07
C ARG A 745 34.04 -13.76 -32.43
N LYS A 746 34.00 -14.71 -33.32
CA LYS A 746 34.58 -14.57 -34.68
C LYS A 746 33.67 -13.67 -35.52
N VAL A 747 34.23 -12.75 -36.26
CA VAL A 747 33.53 -11.92 -37.23
C VAL A 747 33.43 -12.74 -38.53
N LEU A 748 32.22 -12.87 -39.06
CA LEU A 748 31.91 -13.67 -40.26
C LEU A 748 31.83 -12.83 -41.54
N GLN A 749 31.60 -11.53 -41.40
CA GLN A 749 31.59 -10.56 -42.49
C GLN A 749 32.91 -9.77 -42.51
N GLN A 750 33.47 -9.58 -43.73
CA GLN A 750 34.69 -8.81 -43.96
C GLN A 750 34.35 -7.37 -44.41
#